data_d30646d1c81e7bc89c082f1589a3a268
#
_entry.id   d30646d1c81e7bc89c082f1589a3a268
#
_cell.length_a   1.000
_cell.length_b   1.000
_cell.length_c   1.000
_cell.angle_alpha   90.00
_cell.angle_beta   90.00
_cell.angle_gamma   90.00
#
_symmetry.space_group_name_H-M   'P 1'
#
loop_
_entity.id
_entity.type
_entity.pdbx_description
1 polymer ?
#
loop_
_entity_poly.entity_id
_entity_poly.type
_entity_poly.pdbx_seq_one_letter_code
_entity_poly.pdbx_strand_id
1 'polypeptide(L)'
;MPHLSSVLFFALCLLFPTATIAQILPDRTLGNENSRTVFDTINNLPSDRIEGGATRGVNLFHSFREFNVGEGRGAYFANPNGISNIFTRVTGGNPSNILGTLGVQGNANLFLLNPQGIVFGSNARLDLRGSFLASTADSIVFNNGFEFSSANPSTLPLLAINIPVGLRFRDNPGTIVNSSQAIGSTPTLPPLPVEIPVSNKLGLAVDPGQTLALIGGDIQLPGGNLTASSGQILLGSVKSPGKVQFEPTALGVNLNYGNIQNFGSIEMNGASINTSGLGGGKIDIRGSNVTISSSGIYGLTLGNLDGRGIDINAQNLRVDRGSQIYTPTLGDGTGSDINLRATDSVEMIGPGIEGYQRFYSQYLTSGTIDPFDPQIVLNAGTVGSGAAGNINIDTLRLLLRDGVVGGTATLGAGNGGNLNIRGDTVELISSVLSSGTTKESSNSGGSINLEAQRLILRDGSNLVSISRSSRASGNITIKMQESVELSGSLPGSTAQTVLGTNSFDGNGRAGDITIDTKRLTVSDGAVITLSTGAIIGERVFSTSGGPGGTLTVRASESIEVTGVSGVLGNGGYAPSSLGTQTTTSSRGGDIHLSTPMLAVRNGGSISAASLSAADAGDITINADRIEVQGIASNGGFRSRIEASSGKGYTVVN
;
A
#
# COMPACT_ATOMS: atom_id res chain seq x y z
N MET A 1 -38.48 77.69 -15.53
CA MET A 1 -39.01 76.38 -15.13
C MET A 1 -37.86 75.57 -14.65
N PRO A 2 -37.81 75.22 -13.35
CA PRO A 2 -36.57 74.67 -12.77
C PRO A 2 -36.54 73.17 -12.86
N HIS A 3 -35.30 72.67 -13.10
CA HIS A 3 -34.93 71.24 -13.08
C HIS A 3 -34.87 70.70 -11.66
N LEU A 4 -35.62 69.62 -11.39
CA LEU A 4 -35.49 68.80 -10.19
C LEU A 4 -34.42 67.77 -10.43
N SER A 5 -33.27 67.84 -9.72
CA SER A 5 -32.26 66.83 -9.65
C SER A 5 -32.58 65.89 -8.49
N SER A 6 -32.98 64.66 -8.80
CA SER A 6 -33.11 63.56 -7.82
C SER A 6 -31.73 62.98 -7.49
N VAL A 7 -31.26 63.19 -6.27
CA VAL A 7 -30.06 62.52 -5.72
C VAL A 7 -30.49 61.19 -5.16
N LEU A 8 -30.06 60.11 -5.81
CA LEU A 8 -30.27 58.73 -5.36
C LEU A 8 -29.15 58.38 -4.39
N PHE A 9 -29.45 58.28 -3.10
CA PHE A 9 -28.53 57.76 -2.08
C PHE A 9 -28.47 56.24 -2.18
N PHE A 10 -27.38 55.69 -2.71
CA PHE A 10 -27.08 54.27 -2.64
C PHE A 10 -26.50 53.96 -1.25
N ALA A 11 -27.29 53.36 -0.37
CA ALA A 11 -26.82 52.80 0.88
C ALA A 11 -26.07 51.47 0.57
N LEU A 12 -24.74 51.51 0.53
CA LEU A 12 -23.88 50.33 0.42
C LEU A 12 -23.89 49.62 1.78
N CYS A 13 -24.78 48.63 1.95
CA CYS A 13 -24.70 47.68 3.06
C CYS A 13 -23.44 46.84 2.90
N LEU A 14 -22.38 47.20 3.57
CA LEU A 14 -21.21 46.33 3.80
C LEU A 14 -21.66 45.14 4.64
N LEU A 15 -22.02 44.05 3.97
CA LEU A 15 -22.11 42.71 4.58
C LEU A 15 -20.68 42.29 4.94
N PHE A 16 -20.23 42.67 6.13
CA PHE A 16 -19.10 41.97 6.74
C PHE A 16 -19.55 40.54 7.00
N PRO A 17 -18.86 39.51 6.47
CA PRO A 17 -19.09 38.16 6.93
C PRO A 17 -18.80 38.18 8.44
N THR A 18 -19.82 37.98 9.26
CA THR A 18 -19.61 37.68 10.68
C THR A 18 -18.85 36.34 10.71
N ALA A 19 -17.53 36.41 10.86
CA ALA A 19 -16.74 35.23 11.20
C ALA A 19 -17.41 34.65 12.46
N THR A 20 -18.04 33.49 12.33
CA THR A 20 -18.52 32.72 13.47
C THR A 20 -17.31 32.46 14.34
N ILE A 21 -17.18 33.17 15.45
CA ILE A 21 -16.10 33.01 16.41
C ILE A 21 -16.25 31.58 16.91
N ALA A 22 -15.33 30.72 16.52
CA ALA A 22 -15.25 29.38 17.05
C ALA A 22 -15.14 29.48 18.57
N GLN A 23 -15.95 28.72 19.28
CA GLN A 23 -16.12 28.89 20.72
C GLN A 23 -15.77 27.60 21.46
N ILE A 24 -14.91 27.72 22.45
CA ILE A 24 -14.62 26.66 23.43
C ILE A 24 -15.46 26.97 24.67
N LEU A 25 -16.48 26.16 24.94
CA LEU A 25 -17.41 26.34 26.05
C LEU A 25 -17.23 25.23 27.08
N PRO A 26 -16.55 25.47 28.20
CA PRO A 26 -16.52 24.52 29.31
C PRO A 26 -17.93 24.19 29.81
N ASP A 27 -18.11 22.96 30.28
CA ASP A 27 -19.31 22.55 31.00
C ASP A 27 -19.07 22.45 32.52
N ARG A 28 -20.07 22.02 33.28
CA ARG A 28 -19.98 21.87 34.73
C ARG A 28 -19.96 20.42 35.18
N THR A 29 -19.71 19.48 34.30
CA THR A 29 -19.80 18.04 34.59
C THR A 29 -18.63 17.51 35.45
N LEU A 30 -17.56 18.30 35.58
CA LEU A 30 -16.44 18.00 36.48
C LEU A 30 -16.63 18.59 37.92
N GLY A 31 -17.82 19.16 38.20
CA GLY A 31 -18.11 19.74 39.55
C GLY A 31 -17.25 20.96 39.86
N ASN A 32 -16.54 20.94 40.97
CA ASN A 32 -15.68 22.06 41.37
C ASN A 32 -14.35 22.14 40.61
N GLU A 33 -13.99 21.08 39.89
CA GLU A 33 -12.73 20.98 39.12
C GLU A 33 -12.95 21.30 37.63
N ASN A 34 -13.79 22.29 37.30
CA ASN A 34 -14.16 22.61 35.96
C ASN A 34 -12.99 23.14 35.13
N SER A 35 -13.04 22.82 33.82
CA SER A 35 -12.20 23.46 32.81
C SER A 35 -12.54 24.94 32.70
N ARG A 36 -11.58 25.76 32.31
CA ARG A 36 -11.75 27.20 32.03
C ARG A 36 -10.85 27.60 30.86
N THR A 37 -11.26 28.58 30.13
CA THR A 37 -10.51 29.18 29.04
C THR A 37 -10.07 30.58 29.40
N VAL A 38 -8.83 30.91 29.07
CA VAL A 38 -8.24 32.24 29.25
C VAL A 38 -7.67 32.67 27.91
N PHE A 39 -8.05 33.86 27.44
CA PHE A 39 -7.46 34.41 26.23
C PHE A 39 -5.98 34.71 26.44
N ASP A 40 -5.15 34.29 25.48
CA ASP A 40 -3.69 34.43 25.51
C ASP A 40 -3.14 34.61 24.09
N THR A 41 -1.85 34.92 23.98
CA THR A 41 -1.12 34.90 22.73
C THR A 41 0.01 33.88 22.85
N ILE A 42 -0.13 32.74 22.16
CA ILE A 42 0.82 31.63 22.22
C ILE A 42 1.44 31.43 20.84
N ASN A 43 2.77 31.42 20.74
CA ASN A 43 3.52 31.32 19.48
C ASN A 43 3.07 32.34 18.43
N ASN A 44 2.81 33.60 18.86
CA ASN A 44 2.29 34.71 18.04
C ASN A 44 0.88 34.48 17.49
N LEU A 45 0.12 33.54 18.06
CA LEU A 45 -1.23 33.19 17.62
C LEU A 45 -2.25 33.61 18.71
N PRO A 46 -3.32 34.35 18.37
CA PRO A 46 -4.43 34.58 19.29
C PRO A 46 -5.02 33.23 19.72
N SER A 47 -4.99 32.92 21.00
CA SER A 47 -5.24 31.57 21.50
C SER A 47 -6.15 31.57 22.72
N ASP A 48 -6.88 30.47 22.90
CA ASP A 48 -7.56 30.14 24.13
C ASP A 48 -6.68 29.16 24.91
N ARG A 49 -6.11 29.61 26.04
CA ARG A 49 -5.40 28.75 26.96
C ARG A 49 -6.39 28.03 27.86
N ILE A 50 -6.32 26.72 27.88
CA ILE A 50 -7.23 25.83 28.61
C ILE A 50 -6.56 25.46 29.92
N GLU A 51 -7.19 25.82 31.02
CA GLU A 51 -6.71 25.64 32.42
C GLU A 51 -7.76 24.92 33.26
N GLY A 52 -7.38 24.65 34.53
CA GLY A 52 -8.22 23.91 35.46
C GLY A 52 -8.29 22.44 35.08
N GLY A 53 -9.49 21.87 35.13
CA GLY A 53 -9.69 20.45 34.95
C GLY A 53 -9.42 19.64 36.18
N ALA A 54 -9.77 18.37 36.18
CA ALA A 54 -9.64 17.45 37.31
C ALA A 54 -8.41 16.58 37.15
N THR A 55 -7.52 16.60 38.14
CA THR A 55 -6.28 15.80 38.15
C THR A 55 -6.47 14.49 38.92
N ARG A 56 -6.09 13.35 38.30
CA ARG A 56 -6.08 12.01 38.90
C ARG A 56 -4.76 11.29 38.54
N GLY A 57 -3.80 11.31 39.47
CA GLY A 57 -2.45 10.80 39.19
C GLY A 57 -1.77 11.57 38.07
N VAL A 58 -1.35 10.87 37.03
CA VAL A 58 -0.69 11.44 35.82
C VAL A 58 -1.67 11.95 34.77
N ASN A 59 -2.97 11.91 35.08
CA ASN A 59 -4.04 12.23 34.12
C ASN A 59 -4.75 13.53 34.49
N LEU A 60 -4.97 14.39 33.50
CA LEU A 60 -5.76 15.62 33.57
C LEU A 60 -7.00 15.50 32.69
N PHE A 61 -8.16 15.81 33.26
CA PHE A 61 -9.46 15.66 32.60
C PHE A 61 -10.10 17.02 32.37
N HIS A 62 -10.54 17.24 31.13
CA HIS A 62 -11.28 18.43 30.70
C HIS A 62 -12.64 18.04 30.13
N SER A 63 -13.65 18.88 30.34
CA SER A 63 -15.00 18.67 29.82
C SER A 63 -15.55 19.97 29.26
N PHE A 64 -16.14 19.88 28.07
CA PHE A 64 -16.68 21.02 27.33
C PHE A 64 -18.06 20.70 26.78
N ARG A 65 -18.94 21.71 26.71
CA ARG A 65 -20.18 21.63 25.95
C ARG A 65 -19.92 21.75 24.46
N GLU A 66 -19.04 22.68 24.06
CA GLU A 66 -18.62 22.90 22.68
C GLU A 66 -17.10 23.06 22.63
N PHE A 67 -16.47 22.49 21.61
CA PHE A 67 -15.02 22.59 21.42
C PHE A 67 -14.70 22.86 19.96
N ASN A 68 -14.52 24.13 19.61
CA ASN A 68 -14.21 24.56 18.25
C ASN A 68 -12.99 25.48 18.27
N VAL A 69 -12.11 25.39 17.26
CA VAL A 69 -10.93 26.25 17.10
C VAL A 69 -11.03 26.96 15.75
N GLY A 70 -11.13 28.26 15.76
CA GLY A 70 -11.26 29.08 14.55
C GLY A 70 -9.98 29.12 13.72
N GLU A 71 -10.13 29.45 12.45
CA GLU A 71 -9.00 29.68 11.56
C GLU A 71 -8.13 30.85 12.07
N GLY A 72 -6.81 30.71 12.01
CA GLY A 72 -5.87 31.69 12.53
C GLY A 72 -5.86 31.83 14.06
N ARG A 73 -6.50 30.92 14.80
CA ARG A 73 -6.51 30.86 16.25
C ARG A 73 -5.87 29.58 16.78
N GLY A 74 -5.49 29.61 18.07
CA GLY A 74 -5.01 28.43 18.80
C GLY A 74 -5.92 28.04 19.98
N ALA A 75 -5.90 26.76 20.33
CA ALA A 75 -6.39 26.22 21.59
C ALA A 75 -5.27 25.40 22.23
N TYR A 76 -4.79 25.83 23.39
CA TYR A 76 -3.64 25.23 24.04
C TYR A 76 -3.98 24.74 25.45
N PHE A 77 -3.83 23.47 25.68
CA PHE A 77 -3.95 22.88 27.00
C PHE A 77 -2.71 23.19 27.84
N ALA A 78 -2.90 23.80 28.99
CA ALA A 78 -1.85 23.89 30.01
C ALA A 78 -1.48 22.47 30.47
N ASN A 79 -0.19 22.21 30.61
CA ASN A 79 0.32 20.93 31.10
C ASN A 79 1.05 21.10 32.45
N PRO A 80 0.36 20.95 33.59
CA PRO A 80 1.01 21.00 34.90
C PRO A 80 2.06 19.89 35.05
N ASN A 81 3.05 20.14 35.92
CA ASN A 81 4.10 19.16 36.20
C ASN A 81 3.51 17.82 36.68
N GLY A 82 4.04 16.71 36.15
CA GLY A 82 3.61 15.36 36.48
C GLY A 82 2.42 14.83 35.68
N ILE A 83 1.82 15.63 34.77
CA ILE A 83 0.75 15.18 33.89
C ILE A 83 1.36 14.60 32.63
N SER A 84 0.99 13.35 32.31
CA SER A 84 1.40 12.62 31.12
C SER A 84 0.27 12.49 30.10
N ASN A 85 -0.99 12.58 30.51
CA ASN A 85 -2.14 12.45 29.61
C ASN A 85 -3.19 13.53 29.92
N ILE A 86 -3.71 14.14 28.87
CA ILE A 86 -4.83 15.08 28.92
C ILE A 86 -6.01 14.45 28.17
N PHE A 87 -7.09 14.20 28.91
CA PHE A 87 -8.33 13.63 28.38
C PHE A 87 -9.38 14.71 28.25
N THR A 88 -9.88 14.91 27.05
CA THR A 88 -10.87 15.93 26.74
C THR A 88 -12.14 15.28 26.17
N ARG A 89 -13.30 15.57 26.78
CA ARG A 89 -14.59 15.16 26.27
C ARG A 89 -15.45 16.37 25.88
N VAL A 90 -16.27 16.19 24.84
CA VAL A 90 -17.30 17.15 24.43
C VAL A 90 -18.66 16.52 24.67
N THR A 91 -19.50 17.21 25.47
CA THR A 91 -20.80 16.69 25.96
C THR A 91 -21.99 17.30 25.22
N GLY A 92 -21.75 18.28 24.34
CA GLY A 92 -22.79 18.92 23.52
C GLY A 92 -23.22 18.09 22.31
N GLY A 93 -24.20 18.59 21.60
CA GLY A 93 -24.82 17.93 20.44
C GLY A 93 -24.20 18.25 19.08
N ASN A 94 -23.09 19.02 19.03
CA ASN A 94 -22.47 19.47 17.80
C ASN A 94 -21.09 18.85 17.58
N PRO A 95 -20.68 18.61 16.32
CA PRO A 95 -19.30 18.23 16.00
C PRO A 95 -18.30 19.30 16.43
N SER A 96 -17.05 18.90 16.68
CA SER A 96 -15.93 19.80 16.91
C SER A 96 -15.29 20.21 15.58
N ASN A 97 -15.23 21.52 15.31
CA ASN A 97 -14.56 22.09 14.15
C ASN A 97 -13.20 22.66 14.55
N ILE A 98 -12.13 21.99 14.17
CA ILE A 98 -10.74 22.38 14.44
C ILE A 98 -10.18 22.95 13.14
N LEU A 99 -10.27 24.28 12.97
CA LEU A 99 -9.82 24.97 11.76
C LEU A 99 -8.44 25.62 11.93
N GLY A 100 -8.00 25.78 13.19
CA GLY A 100 -6.72 26.39 13.59
C GLY A 100 -5.80 25.40 14.29
N THR A 101 -5.02 25.89 15.25
CA THR A 101 -3.99 25.10 15.96
C THR A 101 -4.55 24.51 17.26
N LEU A 102 -4.40 23.21 17.43
CA LEU A 102 -4.67 22.51 18.67
C LEU A 102 -3.33 22.09 19.30
N GLY A 103 -3.06 22.53 20.54
CA GLY A 103 -1.75 22.35 21.15
C GLY A 103 -1.78 21.96 22.63
N VAL A 104 -0.60 21.55 23.12
CA VAL A 104 -0.32 21.27 24.53
C VAL A 104 0.96 22.00 24.94
N GLN A 105 0.90 22.79 26.01
CA GLN A 105 2.07 23.49 26.57
C GLN A 105 2.95 22.54 27.42
N GLY A 106 3.40 21.44 26.80
CA GLY A 106 4.21 20.41 27.47
C GLY A 106 4.29 19.12 26.67
N ASN A 107 4.59 18.02 27.34
CA ASN A 107 4.86 16.73 26.71
C ASN A 107 3.71 15.71 26.87
N ALA A 108 2.57 16.12 27.43
CA ALA A 108 1.45 15.21 27.63
C ALA A 108 0.81 14.78 26.32
N ASN A 109 0.33 13.54 26.28
CA ASN A 109 -0.55 13.04 25.22
C ASN A 109 -1.91 13.74 25.29
N LEU A 110 -2.53 13.99 24.15
CA LEU A 110 -3.85 14.61 24.06
C LEU A 110 -4.87 13.62 23.47
N PHE A 111 -5.97 13.42 24.21
CA PHE A 111 -7.12 12.63 23.80
C PHE A 111 -8.33 13.56 23.64
N LEU A 112 -8.90 13.63 22.44
CA LEU A 112 -10.09 14.44 22.12
C LEU A 112 -11.26 13.51 21.77
N LEU A 113 -12.33 13.53 22.60
CA LEU A 113 -13.55 12.78 22.37
C LEU A 113 -14.71 13.71 22.01
N ASN A 114 -15.35 13.45 20.86
CA ASN A 114 -16.64 14.04 20.53
C ASN A 114 -17.50 13.02 19.74
N PRO A 115 -18.51 12.39 20.38
CA PRO A 115 -19.37 11.41 19.71
C PRO A 115 -20.13 11.94 18.49
N GLN A 116 -20.30 13.26 18.39
CA GLN A 116 -21.04 13.91 17.30
C GLN A 116 -20.23 14.08 16.01
N GLY A 117 -18.89 13.98 16.11
CA GLY A 117 -17.97 14.12 15.00
C GLY A 117 -16.84 15.10 15.27
N ILE A 118 -15.78 15.01 14.44
CA ILE A 118 -14.62 15.90 14.52
C ILE A 118 -14.20 16.25 13.09
N VAL A 119 -14.06 17.56 12.83
CA VAL A 119 -13.65 18.10 11.52
C VAL A 119 -12.36 18.88 11.68
N PHE A 120 -11.31 18.46 11.00
CA PHE A 120 -10.07 19.21 10.85
C PHE A 120 -10.07 19.93 9.50
N GLY A 121 -10.02 21.26 9.53
CA GLY A 121 -10.00 22.10 8.33
C GLY A 121 -8.65 22.10 7.61
N SER A 122 -8.60 22.77 6.46
CA SER A 122 -7.41 22.79 5.60
C SER A 122 -6.15 23.38 6.27
N ASN A 123 -6.34 24.31 7.22
CA ASN A 123 -5.27 24.96 7.98
C ASN A 123 -5.11 24.38 9.40
N ALA A 124 -5.87 23.33 9.75
CA ALA A 124 -5.75 22.67 11.03
C ALA A 124 -4.35 22.11 11.23
N ARG A 125 -3.78 22.29 12.42
CA ARG A 125 -2.48 21.74 12.78
C ARG A 125 -2.42 21.32 14.24
N LEU A 126 -1.50 20.42 14.55
CA LEU A 126 -1.19 20.02 15.91
C LEU A 126 0.12 20.71 16.35
N ASP A 127 0.15 21.19 17.58
CA ASP A 127 1.35 21.75 18.24
C ASP A 127 1.48 21.07 19.62
N LEU A 128 1.99 19.84 19.59
CA LEU A 128 2.15 19.01 20.79
C LEU A 128 3.35 18.06 20.61
N ARG A 129 4.00 17.72 21.73
CA ARG A 129 5.17 16.84 21.77
C ARG A 129 4.83 15.39 22.10
N GLY A 130 3.64 15.13 22.59
CA GLY A 130 3.13 13.80 22.89
C GLY A 130 2.31 13.22 21.72
N SER A 131 1.70 12.09 21.97
CA SER A 131 0.79 11.45 21.03
C SER A 131 -0.58 12.15 21.00
N PHE A 132 -1.27 12.02 19.86
CA PHE A 132 -2.61 12.56 19.67
C PHE A 132 -3.61 11.47 19.29
N LEU A 133 -4.74 11.46 19.97
CA LEU A 133 -5.88 10.61 19.62
C LEU A 133 -7.15 11.45 19.53
N ALA A 134 -7.81 11.45 18.37
CA ALA A 134 -9.15 11.98 18.17
C ALA A 134 -10.13 10.82 17.98
N SER A 135 -11.26 10.85 18.70
CA SER A 135 -12.25 9.78 18.61
C SER A 135 -13.68 10.28 18.73
N THR A 136 -14.58 9.59 18.02
CA THR A 136 -16.03 9.75 18.17
C THR A 136 -16.66 8.64 19.03
N ALA A 137 -15.84 7.99 19.84
CA ALA A 137 -16.31 7.08 20.89
C ALA A 137 -17.12 7.83 21.97
N ASP A 138 -18.02 7.13 22.64
CA ASP A 138 -18.81 7.67 23.74
C ASP A 138 -18.00 7.84 25.03
N SER A 139 -16.98 6.99 25.23
CA SER A 139 -16.15 7.05 26.43
C SER A 139 -14.75 6.46 26.23
N ILE A 140 -13.82 6.94 27.05
CA ILE A 140 -12.54 6.29 27.33
C ILE A 140 -12.73 5.38 28.52
N VAL A 141 -12.34 4.11 28.40
CA VAL A 141 -12.42 3.09 29.43
C VAL A 141 -11.07 2.94 30.10
N PHE A 142 -11.06 2.94 31.44
CA PHE A 142 -9.86 2.77 32.25
C PHE A 142 -9.77 1.36 32.87
N ASN A 143 -8.58 0.97 33.29
CA ASN A 143 -8.29 -0.37 33.82
C ASN A 143 -9.04 -0.72 35.11
N ASN A 144 -9.53 0.26 35.85
CA ASN A 144 -10.37 0.10 37.05
C ASN A 144 -11.88 0.01 36.74
N GLY A 145 -12.26 -0.03 35.44
CA GLY A 145 -13.66 -0.06 34.99
C GLY A 145 -14.34 1.30 34.92
N PHE A 146 -13.67 2.39 35.31
CA PHE A 146 -14.20 3.73 35.15
C PHE A 146 -14.26 4.11 33.67
N GLU A 147 -15.31 4.87 33.29
CA GLU A 147 -15.49 5.42 31.96
C GLU A 147 -15.57 6.93 31.99
N PHE A 148 -14.66 7.61 31.28
CA PHE A 148 -14.76 9.03 31.03
C PHE A 148 -15.64 9.26 29.81
N SER A 149 -16.95 9.44 30.09
CA SER A 149 -18.00 9.42 29.05
C SER A 149 -18.45 10.83 28.67
N SER A 150 -18.57 11.04 27.34
CA SER A 150 -19.24 12.24 26.76
C SER A 150 -20.76 12.09 26.77
N ALA A 151 -21.27 10.89 26.51
CA ALA A 151 -22.72 10.65 26.39
C ALA A 151 -23.42 10.57 27.78
N ASN A 152 -22.73 10.05 28.80
CA ASN A 152 -23.23 10.01 30.17
C ASN A 152 -22.18 10.67 31.10
N PRO A 153 -22.05 12.00 31.06
CA PRO A 153 -21.04 12.69 31.83
C PRO A 153 -21.34 12.59 33.33
N SER A 154 -20.36 12.10 34.10
CA SER A 154 -20.39 12.05 35.54
C SER A 154 -19.19 12.76 36.12
N THR A 155 -19.28 13.14 37.42
CA THR A 155 -18.11 13.63 38.17
C THR A 155 -17.09 12.51 38.33
N LEU A 156 -15.81 12.89 38.34
CA LEU A 156 -14.72 11.93 38.49
C LEU A 156 -14.63 11.40 39.93
N PRO A 157 -14.43 10.10 40.15
CA PRO A 157 -14.18 9.58 41.47
C PRO A 157 -12.88 10.15 42.03
N LEU A 158 -12.79 10.22 43.36
CA LEU A 158 -11.59 10.71 44.07
C LEU A 158 -10.39 9.76 43.97
N LEU A 159 -10.66 8.47 43.71
CA LEU A 159 -9.61 7.46 43.54
C LEU A 159 -8.82 7.68 42.26
N ALA A 160 -7.55 7.30 42.26
CA ALA A 160 -6.67 7.42 41.11
C ALA A 160 -7.21 6.63 39.93
N ILE A 161 -7.29 7.27 38.75
CA ILE A 161 -7.65 6.69 37.46
C ILE A 161 -6.35 6.62 36.68
N ASN A 162 -5.85 5.41 36.38
CA ASN A 162 -4.46 5.27 35.96
C ASN A 162 -4.29 5.05 34.46
N ILE A 163 -4.79 3.95 33.92
CA ILE A 163 -4.41 3.51 32.56
C ILE A 163 -5.63 3.44 31.67
N PRO A 164 -5.67 4.19 30.55
CA PRO A 164 -6.70 4.00 29.54
C PRO A 164 -6.49 2.64 28.86
N VAL A 165 -7.55 1.83 28.79
CA VAL A 165 -7.51 0.49 28.21
C VAL A 165 -8.41 0.32 26.99
N GLY A 166 -9.05 1.40 26.53
CA GLY A 166 -9.80 1.39 25.29
C GLY A 166 -10.85 2.48 25.15
N LEU A 167 -11.57 2.40 24.04
CA LEU A 167 -12.67 3.28 23.63
C LEU A 167 -13.95 2.46 23.57
N ARG A 168 -15.03 2.97 24.16
CA ARG A 168 -16.37 2.37 24.02
C ARG A 168 -17.18 3.13 23.03
N PHE A 169 -17.74 2.42 22.06
CA PHE A 169 -18.63 2.91 21.02
C PHE A 169 -20.06 2.45 21.26
N ARG A 170 -21.03 3.27 20.89
CA ARG A 170 -22.44 2.95 20.71
C ARG A 170 -22.77 2.85 19.21
N ASP A 171 -24.05 2.77 18.88
CA ASP A 171 -24.48 2.77 17.49
C ASP A 171 -24.20 4.11 16.81
N ASN A 172 -23.77 4.06 15.54
CA ASN A 172 -23.62 5.21 14.65
C ASN A 172 -22.76 6.35 15.23
N PRO A 173 -21.51 6.11 15.61
CA PRO A 173 -20.61 7.18 16.03
C PRO A 173 -20.39 8.19 14.91
N GLY A 174 -20.13 9.45 15.28
CA GLY A 174 -19.94 10.54 14.33
C GLY A 174 -18.74 10.35 13.40
N THR A 175 -18.74 11.04 12.28
CA THR A 175 -17.67 11.01 11.28
C THR A 175 -16.47 11.81 11.73
N ILE A 176 -15.26 11.36 11.38
CA ILE A 176 -14.01 12.14 11.46
C ILE A 176 -13.63 12.58 10.05
N VAL A 177 -13.51 13.90 9.84
CA VAL A 177 -13.05 14.49 8.57
C VAL A 177 -11.72 15.17 8.79
N ASN A 178 -10.72 14.87 7.97
CA ASN A 178 -9.46 15.60 7.95
C ASN A 178 -9.16 16.13 6.55
N SER A 179 -9.11 17.46 6.41
CA SER A 179 -8.71 18.16 5.20
C SER A 179 -7.38 18.89 5.36
N SER A 180 -6.66 18.69 6.45
CA SER A 180 -5.46 19.46 6.78
C SER A 180 -4.35 19.27 5.77
N GLN A 181 -3.86 20.40 5.24
CA GLN A 181 -2.68 20.51 4.39
C GLN A 181 -1.64 21.45 5.03
N ALA A 182 -1.63 21.55 6.35
CA ALA A 182 -0.74 22.44 7.07
C ALA A 182 0.72 22.20 6.69
N ILE A 183 1.45 23.30 6.45
CA ILE A 183 2.87 23.26 6.09
C ILE A 183 3.70 23.18 7.36
N GLY A 184 4.72 22.32 7.36
CA GLY A 184 5.66 22.16 8.46
C GLY A 184 7.10 22.01 7.97
N SER A 185 8.03 21.97 8.91
CA SER A 185 9.43 21.67 8.61
C SER A 185 9.57 20.16 8.37
N THR A 186 10.08 19.79 7.20
CA THR A 186 10.44 18.39 6.95
C THR A 186 11.63 18.02 7.83
N PRO A 187 11.64 16.78 8.37
CA PRO A 187 12.82 16.29 9.09
C PRO A 187 14.07 16.36 8.21
N THR A 188 15.22 16.69 8.80
CA THR A 188 16.51 16.57 8.11
C THR A 188 16.78 15.09 7.86
N LEU A 189 16.80 14.68 6.61
CA LEU A 189 17.06 13.30 6.21
C LEU A 189 18.57 13.06 6.03
N PRO A 190 19.06 11.83 6.28
CA PRO A 190 20.42 11.45 5.92
C PRO A 190 20.60 11.53 4.40
N PRO A 191 21.85 11.60 3.88
CA PRO A 191 22.10 11.48 2.45
C PRO A 191 21.52 10.15 1.93
N LEU A 192 20.65 10.23 0.93
CA LEU A 192 19.95 9.06 0.37
C LEU A 192 20.50 8.75 -1.04
N PRO A 193 20.48 7.49 -1.46
CA PRO A 193 20.96 7.09 -2.78
C PRO A 193 20.08 7.56 -3.93
N VAL A 194 18.86 8.02 -3.63
CA VAL A 194 17.90 8.58 -4.59
C VAL A 194 17.19 9.79 -4.00
N GLU A 195 16.77 10.72 -4.85
CA GLU A 195 15.91 11.82 -4.45
C GLU A 195 14.50 11.29 -4.16
N ILE A 196 13.99 11.59 -2.96
CA ILE A 196 12.59 11.31 -2.62
C ILE A 196 11.77 12.58 -2.76
N PRO A 197 10.54 12.50 -3.30
CA PRO A 197 9.65 13.65 -3.36
C PRO A 197 9.16 14.00 -1.94
N VAL A 198 9.83 14.93 -1.27
CA VAL A 198 9.47 15.37 0.08
C VAL A 198 8.44 16.48 -0.01
N SER A 199 7.25 16.24 0.54
CA SER A 199 6.24 17.29 0.69
C SER A 199 6.38 18.01 2.02
N ASN A 200 6.34 19.34 2.01
CA ASN A 200 6.22 20.14 3.23
C ASN A 200 4.79 20.28 3.75
N LYS A 201 3.81 19.70 3.05
CA LYS A 201 2.42 19.62 3.51
C LYS A 201 2.27 18.43 4.45
N LEU A 202 2.57 18.63 5.72
CA LEU A 202 2.51 17.57 6.74
C LEU A 202 1.09 17.27 7.22
N GLY A 203 0.19 18.24 7.10
CA GLY A 203 -1.18 18.12 7.61
C GLY A 203 -1.23 18.07 9.13
N LEU A 204 -2.02 17.16 9.68
CA LEU A 204 -1.94 16.85 11.12
C LEU A 204 -0.66 16.05 11.36
N ALA A 205 0.26 16.62 12.13
CA ALA A 205 1.56 16.02 12.41
C ALA A 205 1.83 15.94 13.91
N VAL A 206 2.46 14.84 14.32
CA VAL A 206 3.01 14.65 15.67
C VAL A 206 4.54 14.55 15.61
N ASP A 207 5.21 14.74 16.74
CA ASP A 207 6.66 14.62 16.83
C ASP A 207 7.13 13.20 16.44
N PRO A 208 8.37 13.04 15.95
CA PRO A 208 8.91 11.74 15.57
C PRO A 208 8.78 10.69 16.70
N GLY A 209 8.37 9.49 16.33
CA GLY A 209 8.15 8.37 17.25
C GLY A 209 6.80 8.38 17.98
N GLN A 210 6.01 9.46 17.86
CA GLN A 210 4.70 9.58 18.50
C GLN A 210 3.58 8.90 17.71
N THR A 211 2.43 8.70 18.35
CA THR A 211 1.23 8.11 17.74
C THR A 211 0.23 9.18 17.37
N LEU A 212 -0.31 9.10 16.14
CA LEU A 212 -1.45 9.86 15.63
C LEU A 212 -2.60 8.90 15.37
N ALA A 213 -3.69 8.98 16.11
CA ALA A 213 -4.82 8.07 15.98
C ALA A 213 -6.13 8.82 15.68
N LEU A 214 -6.87 8.37 14.65
CA LEU A 214 -8.23 8.79 14.34
C LEU A 214 -9.13 7.54 14.41
N ILE A 215 -10.01 7.48 15.43
CA ILE A 215 -10.82 6.28 15.68
C ILE A 215 -12.27 6.71 15.91
N GLY A 216 -13.15 6.40 14.95
CA GLY A 216 -14.51 6.92 15.00
C GLY A 216 -15.50 6.17 14.12
N GLY A 217 -16.55 6.84 13.70
CA GLY A 217 -17.44 6.39 12.63
C GLY A 217 -16.73 6.35 11.29
N ASP A 218 -17.36 6.83 10.23
CA ASP A 218 -16.65 6.95 8.96
C ASP A 218 -15.46 7.92 9.07
N ILE A 219 -14.38 7.64 8.37
CA ILE A 219 -13.20 8.50 8.31
C ILE A 219 -13.02 8.99 6.88
N GLN A 220 -12.95 10.30 6.70
CA GLN A 220 -12.79 10.94 5.40
C GLN A 220 -11.56 11.83 5.39
N LEU A 221 -10.70 11.65 4.39
CA LEU A 221 -9.48 12.43 4.19
C LEU A 221 -9.53 13.15 2.83
N PRO A 222 -10.39 14.18 2.64
CA PRO A 222 -10.43 14.95 1.40
C PRO A 222 -9.24 15.91 1.32
N GLY A 223 -8.17 15.50 0.68
CA GLY A 223 -6.90 16.23 0.58
C GLY A 223 -6.10 16.32 1.88
N GLY A 224 -6.56 15.70 2.95
CA GLY A 224 -5.96 15.83 4.28
C GLY A 224 -4.75 14.91 4.49
N ASN A 225 -3.68 15.47 5.04
CA ASN A 225 -2.45 14.75 5.32
C ASN A 225 -2.32 14.37 6.80
N LEU A 226 -1.66 13.24 7.06
CA LEU A 226 -1.30 12.75 8.39
C LEU A 226 0.19 12.40 8.41
N THR A 227 0.93 12.90 9.39
CA THR A 227 2.37 12.66 9.50
C THR A 227 2.78 12.26 10.92
N ALA A 228 3.50 11.15 11.03
CA ALA A 228 4.10 10.65 12.28
C ALA A 228 5.45 9.96 11.96
N SER A 229 6.49 10.74 11.72
CA SER A 229 7.81 10.23 11.27
C SER A 229 8.36 9.19 12.25
N SER A 230 8.73 7.98 11.77
CA SER A 230 9.15 6.81 12.59
C SER A 230 8.18 6.48 13.74
N GLY A 231 7.00 7.07 13.74
CA GLY A 231 5.96 6.91 14.73
C GLY A 231 4.87 5.94 14.31
N GLN A 232 3.62 6.26 14.65
CA GLN A 232 2.49 5.39 14.37
C GLN A 232 1.27 6.18 13.90
N ILE A 233 0.60 5.75 12.83
CA ILE A 233 -0.70 6.28 12.41
C ILE A 233 -1.73 5.16 12.46
N LEU A 234 -2.83 5.41 13.20
CA LEU A 234 -3.90 4.45 13.42
C LEU A 234 -5.22 5.04 12.92
N LEU A 235 -5.85 4.40 11.94
CA LEU A 235 -7.18 4.76 11.43
C LEU A 235 -8.14 3.61 11.69
N GLY A 236 -9.14 3.86 12.53
CA GLY A 236 -10.14 2.85 12.89
C GLY A 236 -11.57 3.34 12.70
N SER A 237 -12.30 2.75 11.76
CA SER A 237 -13.71 3.08 11.53
C SER A 237 -14.60 2.05 12.20
N VAL A 238 -15.57 2.48 13.01
CA VAL A 238 -16.47 1.64 13.83
C VAL A 238 -17.92 2.03 13.58
N LYS A 239 -18.81 1.06 13.35
CA LYS A 239 -20.27 1.30 13.10
C LYS A 239 -21.19 0.57 14.06
N SER A 240 -20.67 -0.31 14.90
CA SER A 240 -21.48 -1.05 15.87
C SER A 240 -21.03 -0.80 17.31
N PRO A 241 -21.90 -1.02 18.30
CA PRO A 241 -21.49 -0.97 19.69
C PRO A 241 -20.36 -1.94 19.98
N GLY A 242 -19.48 -1.54 20.87
CA GLY A 242 -18.39 -2.39 21.31
C GLY A 242 -17.25 -1.62 21.94
N LYS A 243 -16.16 -2.32 22.21
CA LYS A 243 -14.95 -1.74 22.79
C LYS A 243 -13.77 -1.98 21.85
N VAL A 244 -13.09 -0.92 21.45
CA VAL A 244 -11.76 -0.99 20.86
C VAL A 244 -10.75 -0.96 22.00
N GLN A 245 -10.00 -2.05 22.16
CA GLN A 245 -9.04 -2.17 23.27
C GLN A 245 -7.68 -1.63 22.86
N PHE A 246 -7.00 -1.01 23.81
CA PHE A 246 -5.62 -0.57 23.69
C PHE A 246 -4.69 -1.67 24.24
N GLU A 247 -3.81 -2.15 23.40
CA GLU A 247 -2.78 -3.13 23.73
C GLU A 247 -1.40 -2.43 23.66
N PRO A 248 -0.85 -1.97 24.81
CA PRO A 248 0.45 -1.30 24.80
C PRO A 248 1.55 -2.19 24.26
N THR A 249 2.45 -1.62 23.46
CA THR A 249 3.65 -2.25 22.93
C THR A 249 4.88 -1.43 23.30
N ALA A 250 6.08 -1.96 23.07
CA ALA A 250 7.32 -1.23 23.33
C ALA A 250 7.45 0.06 22.48
N LEU A 251 6.75 0.13 21.33
CA LEU A 251 6.88 1.20 20.33
C LEU A 251 5.56 1.93 20.05
N GLY A 252 4.57 1.85 20.96
CA GLY A 252 3.27 2.49 20.76
C GLY A 252 2.12 1.64 21.29
N VAL A 253 1.01 1.57 20.53
CA VAL A 253 -0.20 0.85 20.90
C VAL A 253 -0.77 0.09 19.72
N ASN A 254 -1.19 -1.15 19.92
CA ASN A 254 -2.05 -1.86 18.97
C ASN A 254 -3.51 -1.69 19.37
N LEU A 255 -4.40 -1.72 18.37
CA LEU A 255 -5.84 -1.64 18.56
C LEU A 255 -6.47 -3.02 18.34
N ASN A 256 -7.19 -3.51 19.35
CA ASN A 256 -7.92 -4.76 19.26
C ASN A 256 -9.43 -4.49 19.15
N TYR A 257 -10.01 -4.89 18.03
CA TYR A 257 -11.40 -4.68 17.66
C TYR A 257 -12.28 -5.92 17.91
N GLY A 258 -11.83 -6.90 18.72
CA GLY A 258 -12.43 -8.22 18.84
C GLY A 258 -13.94 -8.28 19.11
N ASN A 259 -14.55 -7.22 19.66
CA ASN A 259 -15.98 -7.15 19.95
C ASN A 259 -16.76 -6.25 18.96
N ILE A 260 -16.09 -5.68 17.97
CA ILE A 260 -16.73 -4.83 16.94
C ILE A 260 -17.24 -5.74 15.81
N GLN A 261 -18.55 -5.68 15.56
CA GLN A 261 -19.21 -6.49 14.54
C GLN A 261 -19.24 -5.81 13.17
N ASN A 262 -19.46 -4.48 13.15
CA ASN A 262 -19.55 -3.71 11.92
C ASN A 262 -18.55 -2.56 11.92
N PHE A 263 -17.86 -2.42 10.81
CA PHE A 263 -16.93 -1.34 10.54
C PHE A 263 -17.54 -0.34 9.57
N GLY A 264 -17.14 0.93 9.65
CA GLY A 264 -17.51 1.97 8.70
C GLY A 264 -16.53 2.09 7.55
N SER A 265 -16.70 3.10 6.73
CA SER A 265 -15.84 3.40 5.59
C SER A 265 -14.64 4.25 5.98
N ILE A 266 -13.53 4.06 5.25
CA ILE A 266 -12.38 4.96 5.27
C ILE A 266 -12.13 5.41 3.83
N GLU A 267 -12.24 6.71 3.58
CA GLU A 267 -12.10 7.29 2.25
C GLU A 267 -10.93 8.28 2.23
N MET A 268 -9.93 8.00 1.41
CA MET A 268 -8.81 8.88 1.10
C MET A 268 -8.96 9.39 -0.32
N ASN A 269 -8.96 10.71 -0.51
CA ASN A 269 -9.04 11.32 -1.83
C ASN A 269 -8.06 12.51 -1.91
N GLY A 270 -6.97 12.38 -2.66
CA GLY A 270 -5.90 13.37 -2.72
C GLY A 270 -5.14 13.54 -1.40
N ALA A 271 -5.13 12.52 -0.56
CA ALA A 271 -4.58 12.53 0.79
C ALA A 271 -3.21 11.84 0.88
N SER A 272 -2.47 12.12 1.95
CA SER A 272 -1.20 11.46 2.26
C SER A 272 -1.13 11.00 3.70
N ILE A 273 -0.71 9.75 3.91
CA ILE A 273 -0.38 9.19 5.23
C ILE A 273 1.11 8.84 5.21
N ASN A 274 1.90 9.43 6.13
CA ASN A 274 3.34 9.29 6.09
C ASN A 274 3.95 9.01 7.48
N THR A 275 4.60 7.85 7.60
CA THR A 275 5.38 7.47 8.78
C THR A 275 6.85 7.24 8.46
N SER A 276 7.31 7.68 7.28
CA SER A 276 8.72 7.54 6.86
C SER A 276 9.68 8.20 7.85
N GLY A 277 10.86 7.59 8.04
CA GLY A 277 11.87 8.10 8.96
C GLY A 277 13.10 7.19 9.05
N LEU A 278 13.92 7.33 10.10
CA LEU A 278 15.12 6.49 10.30
C LEU A 278 14.79 5.00 10.28
N GLY A 279 13.63 4.59 10.82
CA GLY A 279 12.92 3.36 10.53
C GLY A 279 11.52 3.73 10.06
N GLY A 280 10.98 3.04 9.06
CA GLY A 280 9.61 3.23 8.63
C GLY A 280 8.64 2.98 9.80
N GLY A 281 7.77 3.95 10.11
CA GLY A 281 6.82 3.82 11.20
C GLY A 281 5.71 2.81 10.90
N LYS A 282 4.78 2.65 11.86
CA LYS A 282 3.61 1.77 11.69
C LYS A 282 2.43 2.53 11.14
N ILE A 283 1.75 1.95 10.15
CA ILE A 283 0.42 2.39 9.71
C ILE A 283 -0.55 1.23 9.87
N ASP A 284 -1.65 1.46 10.57
CA ASP A 284 -2.72 0.47 10.75
C ASP A 284 -4.07 1.10 10.36
N ILE A 285 -4.73 0.52 9.38
CA ILE A 285 -6.00 0.98 8.83
C ILE A 285 -7.03 -0.13 8.98
N ARG A 286 -8.14 0.13 9.67
CA ARG A 286 -9.23 -0.82 9.88
C ARG A 286 -10.58 -0.21 9.52
N GLY A 287 -11.25 -0.77 8.51
CA GLY A 287 -12.58 -0.34 8.05
C GLY A 287 -13.34 -1.46 7.37
N SER A 288 -14.57 -1.20 6.93
CA SER A 288 -15.31 -2.11 6.03
C SER A 288 -14.89 -1.83 4.58
N ASN A 289 -15.21 -0.66 4.05
CA ASN A 289 -14.75 -0.25 2.73
C ASN A 289 -13.62 0.76 2.89
N VAL A 290 -12.43 0.39 2.43
CA VAL A 290 -11.25 1.27 2.41
C VAL A 290 -10.98 1.66 0.97
N THR A 291 -11.13 2.95 0.67
CA THR A 291 -10.88 3.50 -0.67
C THR A 291 -9.72 4.49 -0.62
N ILE A 292 -8.72 4.27 -1.46
CA ILE A 292 -7.52 5.08 -1.60
C ILE A 292 -7.48 5.58 -3.04
N SER A 293 -7.91 6.84 -3.25
CA SER A 293 -8.00 7.49 -4.57
C SER A 293 -7.06 8.69 -4.65
N SER A 294 -6.22 8.77 -5.69
CA SER A 294 -5.25 9.86 -5.88
C SER A 294 -4.42 10.16 -4.62
N SER A 295 -4.11 9.13 -3.84
CA SER A 295 -3.59 9.24 -2.47
C SER A 295 -2.34 8.39 -2.27
N GLY A 296 -1.55 8.73 -1.25
CA GLY A 296 -0.32 8.00 -0.93
C GLY A 296 -0.26 7.53 0.52
N ILE A 297 0.24 6.31 0.72
CA ILE A 297 0.56 5.74 2.03
C ILE A 297 2.05 5.38 2.03
N TYR A 298 2.83 6.03 2.89
CA TYR A 298 4.29 5.97 2.89
C TYR A 298 4.86 5.56 4.25
N GLY A 299 5.67 4.50 4.26
CA GLY A 299 6.37 3.99 5.44
C GLY A 299 7.83 3.67 5.13
N LEU A 300 8.58 4.62 4.51
CA LEU A 300 9.94 4.42 4.04
C LEU A 300 10.93 4.25 5.19
N THR A 301 11.85 3.29 5.07
CA THR A 301 13.00 3.10 5.96
C THR A 301 14.20 3.86 5.39
N LEU A 302 14.54 5.01 5.99
CA LEU A 302 15.52 5.97 5.48
C LEU A 302 16.89 5.88 6.20
N GLY A 303 16.98 5.18 7.30
CA GLY A 303 18.17 5.07 8.13
C GLY A 303 18.46 3.63 8.57
N ASN A 304 19.00 3.49 9.77
CA ASN A 304 19.50 2.23 10.31
C ASN A 304 18.52 1.52 11.29
N LEU A 305 17.34 2.06 11.50
CA LEU A 305 16.29 1.42 12.31
C LEU A 305 15.36 0.63 11.42
N ASP A 306 14.84 -0.50 11.93
CA ASP A 306 13.92 -1.36 11.19
C ASP A 306 12.54 -0.69 10.99
N GLY A 307 11.95 -0.98 9.85
CA GLY A 307 10.59 -0.56 9.52
C GLY A 307 9.53 -1.39 10.24
N ARG A 308 8.34 -0.79 10.48
CA ARG A 308 7.26 -1.38 11.30
C ARG A 308 6.04 -1.81 10.49
N GLY A 309 5.92 -1.38 9.25
CA GLY A 309 4.98 -1.89 8.26
C GLY A 309 3.66 -1.14 8.14
N ILE A 310 2.96 -1.48 7.05
CA ILE A 310 1.62 -1.01 6.73
C ILE A 310 0.68 -2.21 6.82
N ASP A 311 -0.34 -2.13 7.69
CA ASP A 311 -1.43 -3.09 7.78
C ASP A 311 -2.75 -2.43 7.36
N ILE A 312 -3.39 -2.95 6.33
CA ILE A 312 -4.74 -2.54 5.92
C ILE A 312 -5.66 -3.74 6.06
N ASN A 313 -6.67 -3.61 6.93
CA ASN A 313 -7.66 -4.65 7.19
C ASN A 313 -9.04 -4.12 6.80
N ALA A 314 -9.69 -4.74 5.83
CA ALA A 314 -10.95 -4.28 5.26
C ALA A 314 -11.92 -5.45 4.98
N GLN A 315 -13.16 -5.14 4.61
CA GLN A 315 -13.99 -6.05 3.85
C GLN A 315 -13.65 -5.91 2.36
N ASN A 316 -13.62 -4.66 1.87
CA ASN A 316 -13.19 -4.33 0.51
C ASN A 316 -12.11 -3.26 0.55
N LEU A 317 -11.01 -3.49 -0.17
CA LEU A 317 -9.95 -2.51 -0.40
C LEU A 317 -9.92 -2.12 -1.86
N ARG A 318 -10.02 -0.82 -2.13
CA ARG A 318 -9.87 -0.27 -3.49
C ARG A 318 -8.76 0.78 -3.51
N VAL A 319 -7.83 0.63 -4.47
CA VAL A 319 -6.71 1.55 -4.73
C VAL A 319 -6.78 1.98 -6.18
N ASP A 320 -6.95 3.28 -6.45
CA ASP A 320 -7.10 3.77 -7.82
C ASP A 320 -6.52 5.17 -8.06
N ARG A 321 -6.64 5.65 -9.32
CA ARG A 321 -6.26 7.00 -9.75
C ARG A 321 -4.83 7.41 -9.40
N GLY A 322 -3.88 6.49 -9.62
CA GLY A 322 -2.47 6.76 -9.35
C GLY A 322 -2.10 6.76 -7.87
N SER A 323 -2.91 6.11 -7.03
CA SER A 323 -2.58 5.95 -5.62
C SER A 323 -1.40 5.01 -5.41
N GLN A 324 -0.68 5.21 -4.30
CA GLN A 324 0.57 4.51 -4.01
C GLN A 324 0.59 3.99 -2.57
N ILE A 325 1.05 2.75 -2.37
CA ILE A 325 1.33 2.16 -1.06
C ILE A 325 2.81 1.76 -1.06
N TYR A 326 3.64 2.49 -0.30
CA TYR A 326 5.09 2.44 -0.43
C TYR A 326 5.80 2.24 0.90
N THR A 327 6.70 1.24 0.92
CA THR A 327 7.62 1.02 2.03
C THR A 327 9.07 0.76 1.55
N PRO A 328 9.59 1.41 0.49
CA PRO A 328 10.95 1.13 0.05
C PRO A 328 11.97 1.43 1.15
N THR A 329 13.01 0.59 1.18
CA THR A 329 14.15 0.71 2.08
C THR A 329 15.27 1.46 1.35
N LEU A 330 15.69 2.59 1.90
CA LEU A 330 16.78 3.40 1.34
C LEU A 330 18.03 3.37 2.24
N GLY A 331 17.86 3.02 3.52
CA GLY A 331 18.91 2.95 4.51
C GLY A 331 19.41 1.51 4.77
N ASP A 332 20.00 1.33 5.96
CA ASP A 332 20.61 0.06 6.41
C ASP A 332 19.63 -0.80 7.24
N GLY A 333 18.57 -0.19 7.80
CA GLY A 333 17.52 -0.90 8.56
C GLY A 333 16.69 -1.81 7.66
N THR A 334 16.10 -2.86 8.22
CA THR A 334 15.19 -3.76 7.50
C THR A 334 13.92 -3.00 7.06
N GLY A 335 13.48 -3.26 5.84
CA GLY A 335 12.29 -2.63 5.27
C GLY A 335 10.98 -3.06 5.94
N SER A 336 9.97 -2.26 5.73
CA SER A 336 8.62 -2.46 6.24
C SER A 336 7.82 -3.40 5.36
N ASP A 337 7.12 -4.37 5.94
CA ASP A 337 6.14 -5.19 5.22
C ASP A 337 4.88 -4.38 4.86
N ILE A 338 4.24 -4.76 3.76
CA ILE A 338 2.89 -4.33 3.39
C ILE A 338 1.95 -5.53 3.53
N ASN A 339 0.96 -5.43 4.42
CA ASN A 339 -0.03 -6.46 4.66
C ASN A 339 -1.43 -5.94 4.28
N LEU A 340 -2.00 -6.49 3.23
CA LEU A 340 -3.34 -6.16 2.74
C LEU A 340 -4.25 -7.35 3.01
N ARG A 341 -5.18 -7.20 3.95
CA ARG A 341 -6.16 -8.23 4.29
C ARG A 341 -7.57 -7.71 4.03
N ALA A 342 -8.26 -8.36 3.10
CA ALA A 342 -9.66 -8.05 2.82
C ALA A 342 -10.51 -9.32 2.80
N THR A 343 -11.61 -9.33 3.55
CA THR A 343 -12.45 -10.53 3.62
C THR A 343 -13.16 -10.83 2.30
N ASP A 344 -13.41 -9.83 1.46
CA ASP A 344 -14.11 -9.99 0.18
C ASP A 344 -13.18 -9.68 -1.01
N SER A 345 -12.64 -8.46 -1.11
CA SER A 345 -11.87 -8.07 -2.28
C SER A 345 -10.75 -7.07 -2.04
N VAL A 346 -9.67 -7.23 -2.81
CA VAL A 346 -8.65 -6.20 -3.08
C VAL A 346 -8.69 -5.89 -4.57
N GLU A 347 -9.05 -4.66 -4.94
CA GLU A 347 -8.99 -4.16 -6.30
C GLU A 347 -7.97 -3.03 -6.40
N MET A 348 -7.01 -3.16 -7.31
CA MET A 348 -6.08 -2.10 -7.66
C MET A 348 -6.21 -1.74 -9.13
N ILE A 349 -6.28 -0.43 -9.41
CA ILE A 349 -6.41 0.11 -10.77
C ILE A 349 -5.23 1.03 -11.01
N GLY A 350 -4.41 0.68 -11.97
CA GLY A 350 -3.21 1.43 -12.31
C GLY A 350 -3.50 2.78 -12.98
N PRO A 351 -2.46 3.60 -13.19
CA PRO A 351 -2.58 4.89 -13.86
C PRO A 351 -2.89 4.82 -15.35
N GLY A 352 -2.95 3.62 -15.94
CA GLY A 352 -3.30 3.39 -17.34
C GLY A 352 -2.27 2.58 -18.13
N ILE A 353 -2.72 2.04 -19.24
CA ILE A 353 -1.93 1.13 -20.09
C ILE A 353 -0.75 1.83 -20.78
N GLU A 354 -0.90 3.09 -21.20
CA GLU A 354 0.19 3.85 -21.83
C GLU A 354 1.38 4.05 -20.90
N GLY A 355 1.11 4.40 -19.64
CA GLY A 355 2.14 4.49 -18.60
C GLY A 355 2.82 3.15 -18.35
N TYR A 356 2.05 2.07 -18.30
CA TYR A 356 2.56 0.71 -18.16
C TYR A 356 3.49 0.32 -19.32
N GLN A 357 3.11 0.59 -20.58
CA GLN A 357 3.95 0.31 -21.75
C GLN A 357 5.27 1.09 -21.69
N ARG A 358 5.22 2.36 -21.32
CA ARG A 358 6.42 3.20 -21.13
C ARG A 358 7.34 2.62 -20.03
N PHE A 359 6.79 2.34 -18.85
CA PHE A 359 7.53 1.76 -17.72
C PHE A 359 8.20 0.44 -18.11
N TYR A 360 7.45 -0.48 -18.73
CA TYR A 360 7.95 -1.78 -19.13
C TYR A 360 9.05 -1.66 -20.19
N SER A 361 8.86 -0.82 -21.21
CA SER A 361 9.85 -0.56 -22.24
C SER A 361 11.14 0.05 -21.66
N GLN A 362 11.02 1.01 -20.74
CA GLN A 362 12.16 1.62 -20.07
C GLN A 362 12.93 0.59 -19.23
N TYR A 363 12.22 -0.23 -18.45
CA TYR A 363 12.84 -1.29 -17.65
C TYR A 363 13.61 -2.29 -18.52
N LEU A 364 13.04 -2.73 -19.64
CA LEU A 364 13.69 -3.65 -20.56
C LEU A 364 14.97 -3.05 -21.17
N THR A 365 14.97 -1.77 -21.52
CA THR A 365 16.09 -1.10 -22.20
C THR A 365 17.18 -0.66 -21.23
N SER A 366 16.85 0.01 -20.14
CA SER A 366 17.83 0.56 -19.18
C SER A 366 18.29 -0.45 -18.14
N GLY A 367 17.43 -1.37 -17.75
CA GLY A 367 17.67 -2.31 -16.65
C GLY A 367 17.54 -1.71 -15.28
N THR A 368 17.11 -0.44 -15.20
CA THR A 368 16.92 0.28 -13.95
C THR A 368 15.46 0.58 -13.72
N ILE A 369 15.08 0.75 -12.47
CA ILE A 369 13.73 1.16 -12.06
C ILE A 369 13.90 2.42 -11.22
N ASP A 370 13.12 3.47 -11.52
CA ASP A 370 12.90 4.54 -10.57
C ASP A 370 11.93 4.01 -9.50
N PRO A 371 12.34 3.85 -8.23
CA PRO A 371 11.48 3.31 -7.19
C PRO A 371 10.28 4.21 -6.87
N PHE A 372 10.27 5.45 -7.35
CA PHE A 372 9.21 6.44 -7.17
C PHE A 372 8.44 6.75 -8.45
N ASP A 373 8.62 5.95 -9.52
CA ASP A 373 7.84 6.12 -10.75
C ASP A 373 6.34 6.09 -10.42
N PRO A 374 5.55 7.09 -10.89
CA PRO A 374 4.12 7.17 -10.59
C PRO A 374 3.29 5.99 -11.13
N GLN A 375 3.87 5.16 -12.02
CA GLN A 375 3.24 3.91 -12.48
C GLN A 375 3.24 2.82 -11.41
N ILE A 376 4.16 2.88 -10.44
CA ILE A 376 4.23 1.90 -9.35
C ILE A 376 3.11 2.21 -8.34
N VAL A 377 2.23 1.24 -8.09
CA VAL A 377 1.11 1.33 -7.15
C VAL A 377 1.47 0.72 -5.80
N LEU A 378 2.28 -0.35 -5.81
CA LEU A 378 2.62 -1.13 -4.62
C LEU A 378 4.12 -1.44 -4.59
N ASN A 379 4.86 -0.93 -3.59
CA ASN A 379 6.31 -1.11 -3.53
C ASN A 379 6.82 -1.34 -2.10
N ALA A 380 7.48 -2.48 -1.90
CA ALA A 380 8.22 -2.80 -0.68
C ALA A 380 9.69 -3.18 -0.99
N GLY A 381 10.25 -2.71 -2.10
CA GLY A 381 11.62 -3.00 -2.53
C GLY A 381 12.71 -2.36 -1.68
N THR A 382 13.98 -2.56 -2.07
CA THR A 382 15.12 -1.89 -1.42
C THR A 382 16.07 -1.25 -2.43
N VAL A 383 16.57 -0.07 -2.08
CA VAL A 383 17.62 0.66 -2.80
C VAL A 383 18.90 0.70 -1.96
N GLY A 384 18.76 0.59 -0.63
CA GLY A 384 19.84 0.62 0.34
C GLY A 384 20.52 -0.72 0.58
N SER A 385 21.25 -0.81 1.69
CA SER A 385 21.87 -2.04 2.18
C SER A 385 20.92 -2.87 3.06
N GLY A 386 19.89 -2.28 3.63
CA GLY A 386 18.84 -2.98 4.37
C GLY A 386 17.99 -3.87 3.47
N ALA A 387 17.51 -5.00 4.01
CA ALA A 387 16.63 -5.90 3.28
C ALA A 387 15.29 -5.22 2.94
N ALA A 388 14.70 -5.58 1.82
CA ALA A 388 13.34 -5.18 1.44
C ALA A 388 12.28 -5.74 2.40
N GLY A 389 11.13 -5.09 2.49
CA GLY A 389 9.94 -5.66 3.13
C GLY A 389 9.22 -6.67 2.23
N ASN A 390 8.33 -7.46 2.83
CA ASN A 390 7.46 -8.36 2.08
C ASN A 390 6.15 -7.68 1.69
N ILE A 391 5.50 -8.19 0.64
CA ILE A 391 4.13 -7.86 0.31
C ILE A 391 3.28 -9.11 0.57
N ASN A 392 2.30 -9.00 1.47
CA ASN A 392 1.38 -10.06 1.82
C ASN A 392 -0.05 -9.62 1.50
N ILE A 393 -0.73 -10.36 0.62
CA ILE A 393 -2.13 -10.08 0.22
C ILE A 393 -2.96 -11.32 0.57
N ASP A 394 -4.00 -11.12 1.38
CA ASP A 394 -4.93 -12.17 1.80
C ASP A 394 -6.37 -11.69 1.55
N THR A 395 -7.06 -12.31 0.59
CA THR A 395 -8.39 -11.88 0.17
C THR A 395 -9.11 -12.97 -0.64
N LEU A 396 -10.44 -13.00 -0.63
CA LEU A 396 -11.15 -13.91 -1.52
C LEU A 396 -10.91 -13.56 -3.00
N ARG A 397 -10.93 -12.28 -3.34
CA ARG A 397 -10.71 -11.84 -4.73
C ARG A 397 -9.65 -10.76 -4.81
N LEU A 398 -8.57 -11.04 -5.53
CA LEU A 398 -7.57 -10.06 -5.94
C LEU A 398 -7.76 -9.72 -7.42
N LEU A 399 -7.95 -8.44 -7.73
CA LEU A 399 -8.01 -7.93 -9.10
C LEU A 399 -7.02 -6.78 -9.27
N LEU A 400 -6.05 -6.96 -10.17
CA LEU A 400 -5.12 -5.92 -10.61
C LEU A 400 -5.38 -5.64 -12.08
N ARG A 401 -5.60 -4.37 -12.45
CA ARG A 401 -5.90 -4.01 -13.84
C ARG A 401 -5.41 -2.62 -14.25
N ASP A 402 -5.42 -2.37 -15.54
CA ASP A 402 -5.16 -1.06 -16.14
C ASP A 402 -3.77 -0.50 -15.79
N GLY A 403 -2.75 -1.36 -15.83
CA GLY A 403 -1.37 -0.95 -15.70
C GLY A 403 -0.87 -0.86 -14.26
N VAL A 404 -1.39 -1.64 -13.33
CA VAL A 404 -0.79 -1.77 -11.99
C VAL A 404 0.63 -2.32 -12.11
N VAL A 405 1.58 -1.65 -11.48
CA VAL A 405 2.94 -2.16 -11.25
C VAL A 405 3.15 -2.32 -9.75
N GLY A 406 3.58 -3.50 -9.33
CA GLY A 406 3.85 -3.79 -7.94
C GLY A 406 5.00 -4.75 -7.74
N GLY A 407 5.71 -4.65 -6.58
CA GLY A 407 6.76 -5.62 -6.30
C GLY A 407 7.69 -5.32 -5.14
N THR A 408 8.66 -6.23 -5.02
CA THR A 408 9.66 -6.25 -3.93
C THR A 408 11.10 -6.32 -4.47
N ALA A 409 11.36 -5.70 -5.63
CA ALA A 409 12.67 -5.74 -6.26
C ALA A 409 13.77 -5.10 -5.41
N THR A 410 14.98 -5.66 -5.46
CA THR A 410 16.18 -5.03 -4.91
C THR A 410 16.96 -4.28 -5.99
N LEU A 411 17.24 -3.01 -5.70
CA LEU A 411 18.05 -2.14 -6.54
C LEU A 411 19.46 -1.91 -5.92
N GLY A 412 19.64 -2.27 -4.65
CA GLY A 412 20.85 -2.04 -3.87
C GLY A 412 21.51 -3.31 -3.33
N ALA A 413 22.14 -3.17 -2.16
CA ALA A 413 22.86 -4.26 -1.51
C ALA A 413 21.96 -5.14 -0.61
N GLY A 414 20.73 -4.72 -0.31
CA GLY A 414 19.79 -5.49 0.51
C GLY A 414 19.19 -6.69 -0.24
N ASN A 415 18.74 -7.69 0.50
CA ASN A 415 17.97 -8.80 -0.07
C ASN A 415 16.58 -8.31 -0.53
N GLY A 416 16.07 -8.88 -1.63
CA GLY A 416 14.68 -8.67 -2.05
C GLY A 416 13.67 -9.29 -1.09
N GLY A 417 12.51 -8.66 -0.94
CA GLY A 417 11.38 -9.18 -0.16
C GLY A 417 10.54 -10.18 -0.94
N ASN A 418 9.73 -10.96 -0.25
CA ASN A 418 8.83 -11.91 -0.86
C ASN A 418 7.47 -11.29 -1.18
N LEU A 419 6.84 -11.82 -2.23
CA LEU A 419 5.45 -11.55 -2.57
C LEU A 419 4.61 -12.79 -2.25
N ASN A 420 3.71 -12.68 -1.27
CA ASN A 420 2.86 -13.78 -0.82
C ASN A 420 1.39 -13.40 -1.05
N ILE A 421 0.67 -14.22 -1.82
CA ILE A 421 -0.73 -13.98 -2.17
C ILE A 421 -1.55 -15.22 -1.81
N ARG A 422 -2.65 -15.02 -1.07
CA ARG A 422 -3.63 -16.05 -0.75
C ARG A 422 -5.04 -15.58 -1.09
N GLY A 423 -5.85 -16.48 -1.65
CA GLY A 423 -7.24 -16.13 -1.99
C GLY A 423 -8.03 -17.25 -2.64
N ASP A 424 -9.19 -16.89 -3.19
CA ASP A 424 -9.95 -17.78 -4.07
C ASP A 424 -9.62 -17.49 -5.55
N THR A 425 -9.69 -16.24 -5.95
CA THR A 425 -9.38 -15.83 -7.32
C THR A 425 -8.33 -14.72 -7.34
N VAL A 426 -7.26 -14.96 -8.07
CA VAL A 426 -6.20 -13.98 -8.34
C VAL A 426 -6.21 -13.67 -9.83
N GLU A 427 -6.52 -12.44 -10.20
CA GLU A 427 -6.63 -12.01 -11.58
C GLU A 427 -5.77 -10.76 -11.85
N LEU A 428 -4.90 -10.86 -12.85
CA LEU A 428 -4.09 -9.76 -13.36
C LEU A 428 -4.48 -9.48 -14.83
N ILE A 429 -4.79 -8.21 -15.13
CA ILE A 429 -5.14 -7.74 -16.47
C ILE A 429 -4.21 -6.57 -16.80
N SER A 430 -3.38 -6.70 -17.82
CA SER A 430 -2.43 -5.64 -18.22
C SER A 430 -1.67 -5.05 -17.03
N SER A 431 -1.16 -5.90 -16.15
CA SER A 431 -0.56 -5.50 -14.87
C SER A 431 0.68 -6.34 -14.55
N VAL A 432 1.56 -5.83 -13.70
CA VAL A 432 2.80 -6.51 -13.29
C VAL A 432 2.86 -6.69 -11.79
N LEU A 433 3.18 -7.91 -11.38
CA LEU A 433 3.74 -8.19 -10.06
C LEU A 433 5.12 -8.81 -10.23
N SER A 434 6.12 -8.24 -9.58
CA SER A 434 7.50 -8.66 -9.73
C SER A 434 8.28 -8.72 -8.43
N SER A 435 9.25 -9.63 -8.42
CA SER A 435 10.38 -9.59 -7.49
C SER A 435 11.68 -9.72 -8.31
N GLY A 436 12.83 -9.58 -7.67
CA GLY A 436 14.09 -9.81 -8.37
C GLY A 436 15.14 -8.76 -8.09
N THR A 437 16.11 -8.64 -9.01
CA THR A 437 17.28 -7.77 -8.86
C THR A 437 17.46 -6.86 -10.07
N THR A 438 18.01 -5.68 -9.87
CA THR A 438 18.55 -4.83 -10.95
C THR A 438 20.05 -5.06 -11.15
N LYS A 439 20.67 -4.33 -12.08
CA LYS A 439 22.13 -4.42 -12.36
C LYS A 439 23.00 -4.08 -11.15
N GLU A 440 22.56 -3.13 -10.35
CA GLU A 440 23.27 -2.61 -9.18
C GLU A 440 23.16 -3.52 -7.96
N SER A 441 22.28 -4.52 -8.00
CA SER A 441 22.01 -5.39 -6.85
C SER A 441 23.17 -6.32 -6.56
N SER A 442 23.59 -6.40 -5.29
CA SER A 442 24.62 -7.31 -4.82
C SER A 442 24.08 -8.53 -4.06
N ASN A 443 22.76 -8.61 -3.85
CA ASN A 443 22.07 -9.71 -3.19
C ASN A 443 20.90 -10.28 -4.04
N SER A 444 20.31 -11.39 -3.57
CA SER A 444 19.28 -12.13 -4.30
C SER A 444 17.91 -11.43 -4.27
N GLY A 445 17.12 -11.63 -5.32
CA GLY A 445 15.71 -11.28 -5.35
C GLY A 445 14.88 -12.16 -4.41
N GLY A 446 13.71 -11.68 -4.02
CA GLY A 446 12.73 -12.45 -3.24
C GLY A 446 11.90 -13.40 -4.09
N SER A 447 11.20 -14.31 -3.43
CA SER A 447 10.32 -15.29 -4.07
C SER A 447 8.87 -14.81 -4.19
N ILE A 448 8.14 -15.40 -5.15
CA ILE A 448 6.71 -15.18 -5.35
C ILE A 448 5.97 -16.46 -4.98
N ASN A 449 5.04 -16.38 -4.03
CA ASN A 449 4.25 -17.50 -3.54
C ASN A 449 2.76 -17.19 -3.69
N LEU A 450 2.04 -18.00 -4.47
CA LEU A 450 0.58 -17.89 -4.65
C LEU A 450 -0.11 -19.16 -4.22
N GLU A 451 -1.17 -19.01 -3.42
CA GLU A 451 -2.04 -20.10 -2.98
C GLU A 451 -3.50 -19.67 -3.12
N ALA A 452 -4.24 -20.27 -4.07
CA ALA A 452 -5.63 -19.89 -4.36
C ALA A 452 -6.42 -21.06 -5.00
N GLN A 453 -7.68 -20.79 -5.37
CA GLN A 453 -8.45 -21.70 -6.22
C GLN A 453 -8.06 -21.50 -7.69
N ARG A 454 -8.00 -20.24 -8.15
CA ARG A 454 -7.72 -19.90 -9.55
C ARG A 454 -6.74 -18.75 -9.67
N LEU A 455 -5.84 -18.88 -10.66
CA LEU A 455 -4.96 -17.81 -11.13
C LEU A 455 -5.29 -17.50 -12.59
N ILE A 456 -5.55 -16.23 -12.91
CA ILE A 456 -5.85 -15.75 -14.25
C ILE A 456 -4.90 -14.60 -14.59
N LEU A 457 -4.06 -14.80 -15.61
CA LEU A 457 -3.19 -13.76 -16.15
C LEU A 457 -3.59 -13.49 -17.59
N ARG A 458 -3.85 -12.23 -17.97
CA ARG A 458 -4.28 -11.92 -19.34
C ARG A 458 -3.86 -10.52 -19.82
N ASP A 459 -3.95 -10.35 -21.13
CA ASP A 459 -3.80 -9.07 -21.82
C ASP A 459 -2.47 -8.38 -21.52
N GLY A 460 -1.35 -9.14 -21.58
CA GLY A 460 -0.01 -8.62 -21.34
C GLY A 460 0.38 -8.50 -19.87
N SER A 461 -0.32 -9.20 -18.97
CA SER A 461 0.07 -9.26 -17.55
C SER A 461 1.36 -10.03 -17.33
N ASN A 462 2.15 -9.59 -16.35
CA ASN A 462 3.41 -10.22 -16.01
C ASN A 462 3.46 -10.59 -14.52
N LEU A 463 3.75 -11.85 -14.24
CA LEU A 463 4.09 -12.35 -12.92
C LEU A 463 5.51 -12.90 -12.99
N VAL A 464 6.51 -12.13 -12.54
CA VAL A 464 7.90 -12.42 -12.90
C VAL A 464 8.87 -12.22 -11.74
N SER A 465 9.92 -13.09 -11.72
CA SER A 465 11.10 -12.87 -10.90
C SER A 465 12.32 -12.77 -11.81
N ILE A 466 13.00 -11.62 -11.80
CA ILE A 466 14.04 -11.30 -12.76
C ILE A 466 15.36 -11.05 -12.04
N SER A 467 16.46 -11.69 -12.52
CA SER A 467 17.80 -11.33 -12.15
C SER A 467 18.51 -10.59 -13.28
N ARG A 468 18.98 -9.38 -12.97
CA ARG A 468 19.89 -8.60 -13.83
C ARG A 468 21.29 -8.45 -13.23
N SER A 469 21.58 -9.14 -12.14
CA SER A 469 22.84 -9.08 -11.41
C SER A 469 23.57 -10.42 -11.44
N SER A 470 24.69 -10.52 -10.73
CA SER A 470 25.41 -11.79 -10.52
C SER A 470 24.70 -12.73 -9.52
N ARG A 471 23.56 -12.34 -8.96
CA ARG A 471 22.79 -13.12 -7.98
C ARG A 471 21.56 -13.76 -8.62
N ALA A 472 21.08 -14.84 -8.02
CA ALA A 472 19.90 -15.52 -8.52
C ALA A 472 18.63 -14.67 -8.38
N SER A 473 17.68 -14.81 -9.31
CA SER A 473 16.31 -14.38 -9.08
C SER A 473 15.63 -15.27 -8.03
N GLY A 474 14.50 -14.82 -7.48
CA GLY A 474 13.68 -15.67 -6.61
C GLY A 474 12.90 -16.73 -7.37
N ASN A 475 12.40 -17.72 -6.65
CA ASN A 475 11.55 -18.76 -7.21
C ASN A 475 10.08 -18.29 -7.28
N ILE A 476 9.31 -18.93 -8.15
CA ILE A 476 7.84 -18.75 -8.23
C ILE A 476 7.17 -20.08 -7.87
N THR A 477 6.34 -20.07 -6.83
CA THR A 477 5.56 -21.23 -6.38
C THR A 477 4.08 -20.93 -6.48
N ILE A 478 3.35 -21.71 -7.26
CA ILE A 478 1.92 -21.55 -7.53
C ILE A 478 1.20 -22.82 -7.13
N LYS A 479 0.26 -22.72 -6.18
CA LYS A 479 -0.60 -23.81 -5.73
C LYS A 479 -2.05 -23.44 -5.92
N MET A 480 -2.66 -23.95 -7.01
CA MET A 480 -4.05 -23.66 -7.36
C MET A 480 -4.91 -24.90 -7.21
N GLN A 481 -6.03 -24.78 -6.52
CA GLN A 481 -6.92 -25.93 -6.30
C GLN A 481 -7.74 -26.30 -7.53
N GLU A 482 -7.91 -25.35 -8.50
CA GLU A 482 -8.71 -25.56 -9.71
C GLU A 482 -7.92 -25.32 -10.99
N SER A 483 -7.50 -24.09 -11.25
CA SER A 483 -6.87 -23.75 -12.52
C SER A 483 -5.81 -22.65 -12.46
N VAL A 484 -4.88 -22.73 -13.42
CA VAL A 484 -3.97 -21.66 -13.83
C VAL A 484 -4.25 -21.38 -15.30
N GLU A 485 -4.59 -20.13 -15.62
CA GLU A 485 -4.98 -19.68 -16.95
C GLU A 485 -4.14 -18.47 -17.36
N LEU A 486 -3.43 -18.61 -18.47
CA LEU A 486 -2.69 -17.52 -19.10
C LEU A 486 -3.23 -17.30 -20.50
N SER A 487 -3.53 -16.05 -20.86
CA SER A 487 -4.02 -15.75 -22.21
C SER A 487 -3.62 -14.35 -22.69
N GLY A 488 -3.47 -14.23 -24.02
CA GLY A 488 -3.40 -12.95 -24.71
C GLY A 488 -2.06 -12.22 -24.62
N SER A 489 -2.07 -11.03 -25.17
CA SER A 489 -0.98 -10.07 -25.21
C SER A 489 -1.53 -8.65 -25.00
N LEU A 490 -0.68 -7.72 -24.61
CA LEU A 490 -1.09 -6.32 -24.43
C LEU A 490 -1.51 -5.72 -25.79
N PRO A 491 -2.74 -5.23 -25.93
CA PRO A 491 -3.22 -4.68 -27.19
C PRO A 491 -2.31 -3.58 -27.75
N GLY A 492 -1.98 -3.67 -29.06
CA GLY A 492 -1.12 -2.70 -29.74
C GLY A 492 0.36 -2.75 -29.35
N SER A 493 0.79 -3.76 -28.60
CA SER A 493 2.16 -3.95 -28.11
C SER A 493 2.73 -5.31 -28.55
N THR A 494 4.03 -5.51 -28.36
CA THR A 494 4.69 -6.82 -28.49
C THR A 494 4.73 -7.60 -27.17
N ALA A 495 4.23 -7.03 -26.09
CA ALA A 495 4.26 -7.65 -24.76
C ALA A 495 3.21 -8.75 -24.66
N GLN A 496 3.66 -9.97 -24.45
CA GLN A 496 2.82 -11.14 -24.17
C GLN A 496 2.43 -11.18 -22.69
N THR A 497 1.42 -11.97 -22.35
CA THR A 497 1.16 -12.38 -20.98
C THR A 497 2.23 -13.37 -20.54
N VAL A 498 2.91 -13.09 -19.41
CA VAL A 498 4.11 -13.83 -18.98
C VAL A 498 4.00 -14.29 -17.52
N LEU A 499 4.25 -15.57 -17.30
CA LEU A 499 4.66 -16.12 -16.02
C LEU A 499 6.12 -16.56 -16.16
N GLY A 500 7.06 -15.92 -15.43
CA GLY A 500 8.44 -16.19 -15.75
C GLY A 500 9.50 -15.92 -14.67
N THR A 501 10.60 -16.66 -14.79
CA THR A 501 11.85 -16.35 -14.10
C THR A 501 12.94 -16.15 -15.14
N ASN A 502 13.63 -15.02 -15.09
CA ASN A 502 14.61 -14.66 -16.10
C ASN A 502 15.93 -14.23 -15.47
N SER A 503 17.04 -14.52 -16.16
CA SER A 503 18.37 -14.02 -15.80
C SER A 503 19.04 -13.42 -17.03
N PHE A 504 19.38 -12.13 -16.97
CA PHE A 504 20.10 -11.42 -18.04
C PHE A 504 20.92 -10.25 -17.48
N ASP A 505 21.93 -9.80 -18.23
CA ASP A 505 22.91 -8.77 -17.86
C ASP A 505 23.92 -9.16 -16.76
N GLY A 506 23.76 -10.31 -16.09
CA GLY A 506 24.67 -10.80 -15.06
C GLY A 506 24.83 -12.33 -15.15
N ASN A 507 25.53 -12.92 -14.20
CA ASN A 507 25.75 -14.38 -14.16
C ASN A 507 24.85 -15.08 -13.11
N GLY A 508 23.83 -14.38 -12.59
CA GLY A 508 22.88 -14.97 -11.64
C GLY A 508 22.04 -16.06 -12.29
N ARG A 509 21.72 -17.13 -11.54
CA ARG A 509 20.82 -18.19 -12.02
C ARG A 509 19.39 -17.68 -12.11
N ALA A 510 18.64 -18.09 -13.12
CA ALA A 510 17.18 -17.94 -13.14
C ALA A 510 16.55 -18.82 -12.03
N GLY A 511 15.49 -18.33 -11.39
CA GLY A 511 14.76 -19.08 -10.37
C GLY A 511 13.96 -20.23 -10.96
N ASP A 512 13.49 -21.13 -10.09
CA ASP A 512 12.62 -22.23 -10.47
C ASP A 512 11.15 -21.82 -10.45
N ILE A 513 10.33 -22.42 -11.32
CA ILE A 513 8.86 -22.28 -11.30
C ILE A 513 8.26 -23.64 -10.96
N THR A 514 7.43 -23.68 -9.91
CA THR A 514 6.64 -24.85 -9.55
C THR A 514 5.15 -24.49 -9.59
N ILE A 515 4.36 -25.26 -10.36
CA ILE A 515 2.92 -25.11 -10.51
C ILE A 515 2.25 -26.43 -10.13
N ASP A 516 1.43 -26.41 -9.08
CA ASP A 516 0.56 -27.50 -8.67
C ASP A 516 -0.91 -27.07 -8.87
N THR A 517 -1.67 -27.75 -9.73
CA THR A 517 -3.06 -27.38 -10.09
C THR A 517 -3.88 -28.59 -10.56
N LYS A 518 -5.18 -28.42 -10.85
CA LYS A 518 -5.93 -29.40 -11.62
C LYS A 518 -5.75 -29.18 -13.12
N ARG A 519 -5.88 -27.96 -13.59
CA ARG A 519 -5.78 -27.61 -15.01
C ARG A 519 -4.83 -26.43 -15.22
N LEU A 520 -3.94 -26.58 -16.18
CA LEU A 520 -3.12 -25.48 -16.71
C LEU A 520 -3.52 -25.23 -18.17
N THR A 521 -3.90 -23.97 -18.48
CA THR A 521 -4.16 -23.53 -19.84
C THR A 521 -3.28 -22.35 -20.20
N VAL A 522 -2.56 -22.44 -21.31
CA VAL A 522 -1.75 -21.35 -21.88
C VAL A 522 -2.22 -21.11 -23.31
N SER A 523 -2.83 -19.97 -23.58
CA SER A 523 -3.49 -19.68 -24.87
C SER A 523 -3.19 -18.28 -25.41
N ASP A 524 -3.55 -18.07 -26.67
CA ASP A 524 -3.58 -16.77 -27.34
C ASP A 524 -2.25 -15.98 -27.24
N GLY A 525 -1.13 -16.71 -27.34
CA GLY A 525 0.21 -16.13 -27.32
C GLY A 525 0.79 -15.88 -25.95
N ALA A 526 0.15 -16.32 -24.86
CA ALA A 526 0.71 -16.24 -23.52
C ALA A 526 1.88 -17.25 -23.32
N VAL A 527 2.77 -16.96 -22.38
CA VAL A 527 3.96 -17.79 -22.19
C VAL A 527 4.28 -18.04 -20.70
N ILE A 528 4.74 -19.28 -20.42
CA ILE A 528 5.47 -19.58 -19.19
C ILE A 528 6.93 -19.77 -19.59
N THR A 529 7.85 -18.97 -19.03
CA THR A 529 9.24 -18.94 -19.50
C THR A 529 10.26 -18.85 -18.39
N LEU A 530 11.36 -19.61 -18.58
CA LEU A 530 12.55 -19.53 -17.75
C LEU A 530 13.75 -19.27 -18.67
N SER A 531 14.04 -17.99 -18.89
CA SER A 531 15.02 -17.60 -19.90
C SER A 531 16.33 -17.12 -19.29
N THR A 532 17.43 -17.47 -19.93
CA THR A 532 18.74 -16.87 -19.65
C THR A 532 19.25 -16.15 -20.89
N GLY A 533 19.71 -14.90 -20.69
CA GLY A 533 19.83 -13.90 -21.75
C GLY A 533 18.47 -13.34 -22.12
N ALA A 534 18.43 -12.37 -23.00
CA ALA A 534 17.18 -11.69 -23.39
C ALA A 534 17.05 -11.61 -24.91
N ILE A 535 15.85 -11.95 -25.38
CA ILE A 535 15.39 -11.67 -26.75
C ILE A 535 14.20 -10.75 -26.66
N ILE A 536 14.21 -9.65 -27.41
CA ILE A 536 13.07 -8.77 -27.58
C ILE A 536 12.76 -8.68 -29.07
N GLY A 537 11.59 -9.22 -29.44
CA GLY A 537 11.23 -9.42 -30.83
C GLY A 537 12.16 -10.43 -31.50
N GLU A 538 12.82 -10.05 -32.60
CA GLU A 538 13.78 -10.91 -33.33
C GLU A 538 15.24 -10.64 -32.94
N ARG A 539 15.51 -9.76 -31.95
CA ARG A 539 16.87 -9.34 -31.57
C ARG A 539 17.29 -9.96 -30.25
N VAL A 540 18.52 -10.48 -30.21
CA VAL A 540 19.16 -10.86 -28.95
C VAL A 540 19.57 -9.58 -28.23
N PHE A 541 18.98 -9.31 -27.09
CA PHE A 541 19.22 -8.13 -26.27
C PHE A 541 20.37 -8.32 -25.28
N SER A 542 20.54 -9.55 -24.80
CA SER A 542 21.62 -9.89 -23.88
C SER A 542 22.08 -11.33 -24.12
N THR A 543 23.41 -11.50 -24.21
CA THR A 543 24.09 -12.80 -24.23
C THR A 543 24.67 -13.15 -22.87
N SER A 544 24.42 -12.35 -21.83
CA SER A 544 24.84 -12.57 -20.45
C SER A 544 23.69 -13.13 -19.63
N GLY A 545 23.96 -14.13 -18.80
CA GLY A 545 23.00 -14.76 -17.90
C GLY A 545 23.61 -16.03 -17.32
N GLY A 546 23.20 -16.39 -16.11
CA GLY A 546 23.60 -17.66 -15.46
C GLY A 546 22.83 -18.87 -16.00
N PRO A 547 22.92 -20.02 -15.35
CA PRO A 547 22.16 -21.22 -15.72
C PRO A 547 20.63 -20.98 -15.61
N GLY A 548 19.89 -21.68 -16.47
CA GLY A 548 18.43 -21.70 -16.44
C GLY A 548 17.87 -22.31 -15.15
N GLY A 549 16.64 -21.95 -14.80
CA GLY A 549 15.85 -22.59 -13.75
C GLY A 549 15.10 -23.82 -14.26
N THR A 550 14.40 -24.50 -13.37
CA THR A 550 13.56 -25.65 -13.68
C THR A 550 12.08 -25.28 -13.65
N LEU A 551 11.34 -25.57 -14.74
CA LEU A 551 9.89 -25.53 -14.75
C LEU A 551 9.34 -26.89 -14.33
N THR A 552 8.58 -26.93 -13.24
CA THR A 552 7.87 -28.13 -12.80
C THR A 552 6.37 -27.86 -12.78
N VAL A 553 5.59 -28.59 -13.58
CA VAL A 553 4.14 -28.52 -13.58
C VAL A 553 3.54 -29.87 -13.22
N ARG A 554 2.69 -29.89 -12.19
CA ARG A 554 1.88 -31.02 -11.80
C ARG A 554 0.41 -30.64 -11.92
N ALA A 555 -0.27 -31.17 -12.95
CA ALA A 555 -1.68 -30.93 -13.17
C ALA A 555 -2.47 -32.24 -13.08
N SER A 556 -3.41 -32.33 -12.14
CA SER A 556 -4.09 -33.59 -11.86
C SER A 556 -5.17 -33.95 -12.92
N GLU A 557 -5.52 -33.02 -13.81
CA GLU A 557 -6.49 -33.25 -14.90
C GLU A 557 -5.85 -33.02 -16.28
N SER A 558 -5.32 -31.81 -16.56
CA SER A 558 -4.80 -31.48 -17.89
C SER A 558 -3.79 -30.34 -17.92
N ILE A 559 -2.89 -30.41 -18.91
CA ILE A 559 -2.06 -29.29 -19.37
C ILE A 559 -2.42 -29.05 -20.83
N GLU A 560 -2.82 -27.81 -21.17
CA GLU A 560 -3.13 -27.40 -22.54
C GLU A 560 -2.30 -26.17 -22.94
N VAL A 561 -1.62 -26.25 -24.10
CA VAL A 561 -0.89 -25.13 -24.72
C VAL A 561 -1.46 -24.96 -26.12
N THR A 562 -2.15 -23.86 -26.38
CA THR A 562 -2.91 -23.74 -27.62
C THR A 562 -2.88 -22.32 -28.19
N GLY A 563 -2.86 -22.24 -29.52
CA GLY A 563 -3.05 -21.00 -30.25
C GLY A 563 -1.82 -20.09 -30.33
N VAL A 564 -2.06 -18.96 -30.96
CA VAL A 564 -1.08 -17.87 -31.14
C VAL A 564 -1.74 -16.54 -30.76
N SER A 565 -0.96 -15.52 -30.51
CA SER A 565 -1.43 -14.17 -30.19
C SER A 565 -2.31 -13.58 -31.29
N GLY A 566 -3.10 -12.56 -31.00
CA GLY A 566 -3.55 -11.60 -31.98
C GLY A 566 -2.37 -10.91 -32.66
N VAL A 567 -2.65 -10.00 -33.59
CA VAL A 567 -1.61 -9.20 -34.25
C VAL A 567 -0.89 -8.34 -33.20
N LEU A 568 0.40 -8.56 -33.04
CA LEU A 568 1.24 -7.79 -32.17
C LEU A 568 1.55 -6.40 -32.75
N GLY A 569 2.05 -5.47 -31.94
CA GLY A 569 2.39 -4.11 -32.35
C GLY A 569 3.44 -4.00 -33.48
N ASN A 570 4.22 -5.06 -33.71
CA ASN A 570 5.15 -5.18 -34.85
C ASN A 570 4.52 -5.83 -36.11
N GLY A 571 3.23 -6.14 -36.10
CA GLY A 571 2.51 -6.83 -37.19
C GLY A 571 2.69 -8.35 -37.19
N GLY A 572 3.47 -8.92 -36.29
CA GLY A 572 3.71 -10.35 -36.16
C GLY A 572 2.71 -11.08 -35.25
N TYR A 573 2.96 -12.38 -35.07
CA TYR A 573 2.26 -13.25 -34.14
C TYR A 573 3.25 -14.00 -33.26
N ALA A 574 2.85 -14.41 -32.06
CA ALA A 574 3.67 -15.21 -31.16
C ALA A 574 2.92 -16.46 -30.69
N PRO A 575 3.55 -17.65 -30.67
CA PRO A 575 2.89 -18.86 -30.21
C PRO A 575 2.71 -18.84 -28.68
N SER A 576 1.65 -19.48 -28.21
CA SER A 576 1.51 -19.85 -26.80
C SER A 576 2.57 -20.88 -26.45
N SER A 577 3.27 -20.72 -25.30
CA SER A 577 4.36 -21.62 -25.01
C SER A 577 4.61 -21.89 -23.53
N LEU A 578 5.10 -23.12 -23.25
CA LEU A 578 5.89 -23.46 -22.08
C LEU A 578 7.36 -23.58 -22.53
N GLY A 579 8.23 -22.71 -22.05
CA GLY A 579 9.58 -22.66 -22.59
C GLY A 579 10.68 -22.39 -21.58
N THR A 580 11.83 -23.03 -21.85
CA THR A 580 13.11 -22.61 -21.28
C THR A 580 14.02 -22.23 -22.44
N GLN A 581 14.68 -21.08 -22.35
CA GLN A 581 15.52 -20.59 -23.43
C GLN A 581 16.83 -20.03 -22.92
N THR A 582 17.92 -20.31 -23.62
CA THR A 582 19.21 -19.67 -23.37
C THR A 582 19.78 -19.03 -24.63
N THR A 583 20.24 -17.78 -24.50
CA THR A 583 21.08 -17.07 -25.48
C THR A 583 22.51 -16.90 -24.99
N THR A 584 22.84 -17.46 -23.84
CA THR A 584 24.12 -17.30 -23.12
C THR A 584 25.01 -18.54 -23.28
N SER A 585 26.22 -18.50 -22.77
CA SER A 585 27.10 -19.67 -22.67
C SER A 585 26.70 -20.63 -21.56
N SER A 586 25.67 -20.34 -20.77
CA SER A 586 25.16 -21.20 -19.70
C SER A 586 24.10 -22.17 -20.23
N ARG A 587 24.01 -23.37 -19.65
CA ARG A 587 23.00 -24.39 -19.99
C ARG A 587 21.57 -23.81 -19.76
N GLY A 588 20.65 -24.15 -20.67
CA GLY A 588 19.22 -23.84 -20.56
C GLY A 588 18.58 -24.57 -19.38
N GLY A 589 17.35 -24.15 -19.03
CA GLY A 589 16.57 -24.75 -17.96
C GLY A 589 15.83 -26.02 -18.38
N ASP A 590 15.47 -26.85 -17.39
CA ASP A 590 14.75 -28.11 -17.63
C ASP A 590 13.22 -27.91 -17.49
N ILE A 591 12.43 -28.77 -18.15
CA ILE A 591 10.97 -28.80 -18.10
C ILE A 591 10.50 -30.18 -17.62
N HIS A 592 9.75 -30.22 -16.52
CA HIS A 592 9.13 -31.42 -15.97
C HIS A 592 7.61 -31.25 -15.94
N LEU A 593 6.89 -32.05 -16.73
CA LEU A 593 5.42 -32.03 -16.79
C LEU A 593 4.86 -33.36 -16.31
N SER A 594 3.86 -33.30 -15.43
CA SER A 594 3.13 -34.48 -14.95
C SER A 594 1.63 -34.20 -15.02
N THR A 595 0.88 -34.98 -15.83
CA THR A 595 -0.55 -34.80 -16.03
C THR A 595 -1.18 -36.03 -16.72
N PRO A 596 -2.46 -36.38 -16.46
CA PRO A 596 -3.14 -37.39 -17.25
C PRO A 596 -3.27 -37.01 -18.73
N MET A 597 -3.52 -35.74 -19.05
CA MET A 597 -3.72 -35.25 -20.43
C MET A 597 -2.82 -34.06 -20.73
N LEU A 598 -1.94 -34.20 -21.71
CA LEU A 598 -1.16 -33.12 -22.32
C LEU A 598 -1.65 -32.84 -23.74
N ALA A 599 -2.10 -31.62 -23.99
CA ALA A 599 -2.52 -31.17 -25.32
C ALA A 599 -1.70 -29.96 -25.80
N VAL A 600 -1.07 -30.09 -26.98
CA VAL A 600 -0.36 -28.99 -27.63
C VAL A 600 -1.01 -28.80 -29.00
N ARG A 601 -1.75 -27.69 -29.17
CA ARG A 601 -2.65 -27.53 -30.33
C ARG A 601 -2.49 -26.16 -30.99
N ASN A 602 -2.91 -26.10 -32.30
CA ASN A 602 -3.10 -24.85 -33.03
C ASN A 602 -1.91 -23.88 -32.98
N GLY A 603 -0.69 -24.41 -33.09
CA GLY A 603 0.54 -23.61 -33.04
C GLY A 603 1.18 -23.45 -31.65
N GLY A 604 0.59 -24.05 -30.60
CA GLY A 604 1.19 -24.09 -29.29
C GLY A 604 2.55 -24.78 -29.26
N SER A 605 3.42 -24.45 -28.30
CA SER A 605 4.80 -24.97 -28.24
C SER A 605 5.22 -25.31 -26.82
N ILE A 606 5.91 -26.45 -26.65
CA ILE A 606 6.72 -26.77 -25.48
C ILE A 606 8.16 -26.89 -25.93
N SER A 607 9.07 -26.04 -25.41
CA SER A 607 10.41 -25.93 -25.97
C SER A 607 11.49 -25.72 -24.88
N ALA A 608 12.52 -26.56 -24.93
CA ALA A 608 13.79 -26.29 -24.25
C ALA A 608 14.83 -25.96 -25.34
N ALA A 609 15.18 -24.68 -25.47
CA ALA A 609 15.99 -24.21 -26.58
C ALA A 609 17.29 -23.54 -26.15
N SER A 610 18.39 -23.88 -26.82
CA SER A 610 19.61 -23.09 -26.80
C SER A 610 19.81 -22.41 -28.16
N LEU A 611 19.89 -21.09 -28.14
CA LEU A 611 20.17 -20.24 -29.32
C LEU A 611 21.65 -19.82 -29.34
N SER A 612 22.47 -20.49 -28.54
CA SER A 612 23.93 -20.28 -28.39
C SER A 612 24.70 -21.60 -28.62
N ALA A 613 25.95 -21.61 -28.23
CA ALA A 613 26.76 -22.83 -28.21
C ALA A 613 26.58 -23.68 -26.95
N ALA A 614 25.75 -23.23 -26.00
CA ALA A 614 25.46 -23.95 -24.76
C ALA A 614 24.43 -25.06 -25.00
N ASP A 615 24.39 -26.03 -24.07
CA ASP A 615 23.38 -27.08 -24.10
C ASP A 615 21.99 -26.52 -23.78
N ALA A 616 20.99 -27.05 -24.46
CA ALA A 616 19.59 -26.86 -24.07
C ALA A 616 19.31 -27.62 -22.76
N GLY A 617 18.14 -27.34 -22.15
CA GLY A 617 17.62 -28.14 -21.06
C GLY A 617 16.95 -29.43 -21.55
N ASP A 618 16.57 -30.28 -20.59
CA ASP A 618 15.83 -31.50 -20.84
C ASP A 618 14.32 -31.29 -20.70
N ILE A 619 13.51 -32.01 -21.47
CA ILE A 619 12.05 -32.07 -21.35
C ILE A 619 11.66 -33.46 -20.86
N THR A 620 11.09 -33.55 -19.67
CA THR A 620 10.58 -34.81 -19.11
C THR A 620 9.05 -34.69 -18.97
N ILE A 621 8.33 -35.62 -19.62
CA ILE A 621 6.85 -35.64 -19.60
C ILE A 621 6.40 -36.99 -19.06
N ASN A 622 5.55 -36.93 -18.01
CA ASN A 622 4.83 -38.08 -17.48
C ASN A 622 3.33 -37.82 -17.69
N ALA A 623 2.73 -38.49 -18.69
CA ALA A 623 1.34 -38.29 -19.07
C ALA A 623 0.70 -39.60 -19.58
N ASP A 624 -0.59 -39.82 -19.27
CA ASP A 624 -1.34 -40.97 -19.80
C ASP A 624 -1.64 -40.79 -21.30
N ARG A 625 -1.90 -39.53 -21.72
CA ARG A 625 -2.15 -39.17 -23.11
C ARG A 625 -1.45 -37.89 -23.51
N ILE A 626 -0.74 -37.91 -24.63
CA ILE A 626 -0.12 -36.75 -25.28
C ILE A 626 -0.74 -36.53 -26.62
N GLU A 627 -1.20 -35.30 -26.92
CA GLU A 627 -1.77 -34.89 -28.19
C GLU A 627 -1.03 -33.65 -28.71
N VAL A 628 -0.38 -33.79 -29.87
CA VAL A 628 0.33 -32.70 -30.55
C VAL A 628 -0.27 -32.55 -31.96
N GLN A 629 -1.06 -31.50 -32.21
CA GLN A 629 -1.75 -31.37 -33.48
C GLN A 629 -2.02 -29.92 -33.87
N GLY A 630 -2.19 -29.72 -35.18
CA GLY A 630 -2.65 -28.47 -35.78
C GLY A 630 -1.54 -27.48 -36.11
N ILE A 631 -1.92 -26.56 -36.98
CA ILE A 631 -1.13 -25.39 -37.39
C ILE A 631 -2.02 -24.19 -37.15
N ALA A 632 -1.45 -23.12 -36.58
CA ALA A 632 -2.18 -21.88 -36.42
C ALA A 632 -2.62 -21.32 -37.78
N SER A 633 -3.85 -20.81 -37.86
CA SER A 633 -4.40 -20.20 -39.07
C SER A 633 -3.66 -18.92 -39.47
N ASN A 634 -3.07 -18.24 -38.51
CA ASN A 634 -2.28 -17.03 -38.64
C ASN A 634 -0.81 -17.31 -38.25
N GLY A 635 0.12 -16.83 -39.08
CA GLY A 635 1.56 -16.95 -38.82
C GLY A 635 2.18 -18.30 -39.14
N GLY A 636 1.40 -19.34 -39.49
CA GLY A 636 1.91 -20.65 -39.91
C GLY A 636 2.65 -21.46 -38.84
N PHE A 637 2.46 -21.15 -37.56
CA PHE A 637 3.08 -21.86 -36.45
C PHE A 637 2.53 -23.29 -36.32
N ARG A 638 3.43 -24.26 -36.23
CA ARG A 638 3.09 -25.67 -36.01
C ARG A 638 3.15 -26.00 -34.50
N SER A 639 2.21 -26.81 -34.06
CA SER A 639 2.26 -27.38 -32.72
C SER A 639 3.47 -28.29 -32.57
N ARG A 640 4.23 -28.14 -31.48
CA ARG A 640 5.49 -28.89 -31.28
C ARG A 640 5.88 -29.09 -29.83
N ILE A 641 6.65 -30.15 -29.58
CA ILE A 641 7.43 -30.38 -28.37
C ILE A 641 8.85 -30.60 -28.85
N GLU A 642 9.81 -29.76 -28.42
CA GLU A 642 11.18 -29.83 -28.90
C GLU A 642 12.20 -29.45 -27.84
N ALA A 643 13.32 -30.18 -27.82
CA ALA A 643 14.57 -29.80 -27.17
C ALA A 643 15.60 -29.57 -28.26
N SER A 644 16.08 -28.33 -28.41
CA SER A 644 16.96 -27.99 -29.53
C SER A 644 18.14 -27.13 -29.12
N SER A 645 19.32 -27.44 -29.65
CA SER A 645 20.50 -26.59 -29.58
C SER A 645 20.98 -26.28 -30.99
N GLY A 646 21.23 -25.01 -31.30
CA GLY A 646 21.66 -24.63 -32.64
C GLY A 646 22.13 -23.17 -32.73
N LYS A 647 23.20 -22.97 -33.50
CA LYS A 647 23.71 -21.65 -33.86
C LYS A 647 22.75 -21.01 -34.89
N GLY A 648 21.71 -20.35 -34.46
CA GLY A 648 20.67 -19.88 -35.36
C GLY A 648 20.41 -18.38 -35.40
N TYR A 649 21.05 -17.55 -34.58
CA TYR A 649 20.83 -16.11 -34.61
C TYR A 649 22.12 -15.33 -34.79
N THR A 650 22.12 -14.45 -35.79
CA THR A 650 23.20 -13.48 -35.99
C THR A 650 22.96 -12.32 -35.04
N VAL A 651 23.90 -12.10 -34.12
CA VAL A 651 23.92 -10.87 -33.31
C VAL A 651 24.17 -9.71 -34.26
N VAL A 652 23.18 -8.85 -34.43
CA VAL A 652 23.38 -7.57 -35.12
C VAL A 652 23.73 -6.55 -34.02
N ASN A 653 24.99 -6.15 -33.98
CA ASN A 653 25.51 -5.09 -33.11
C ASN A 653 24.88 -3.74 -33.43
#